data_18f499fc58a9649b8136afa4fb531f43
#
_entry.id   18f499fc58a9649b8136afa4fb531f43
#
_cell.length_a   1.000
_cell.length_b   1.000
_cell.length_c   1.000
_cell.angle_alpha   90.00
_cell.angle_beta   90.00
_cell.angle_gamma   90.00
#
_symmetry.space_group_name_H-M   'P 1'
#
loop_
_entity.id
_entity.type
_entity.pdbx_description
1 polymer ?
#
loop_
_entity_poly.entity_id
_entity_poly.type
_entity_poly.pdbx_seq_one_letter_code
_entity_poly.pdbx_strand_id
1 'polypeptide(L)'
;MFHIHHARLFAAAAALAASSFPAQAQTAAPAVPSATLPPTIVTAAPIAGSLTRPSDEQAAEEARRNPGNVTIVPASDFLERAGATSIRDMLLYTPGVFAEPKWGEDSRLSIRGSGIARNFHLRGVRLFQDGLSVNQADGSGDFQELDPLTFQRVEVLRGANAFALGANTLGGALNFITPTGRTAPGTILRGEGGSFGFARGQVAHGWAQGAHDAWASFSGMTQEGYRDHSAGRAYRLNGNTGWQWADNAETRIFIAYNNIWQQIPGAVTRSQALNNPRAANSANLAANAMRNLESTRLGTITAIRPEEGILVEAGAGFVSRELDHPVAFAPGFYQYIDQRTADISAFGRSTFDRQIFGRENRTIIGVNAAKGRNRSLRFFNNDGRPTTVMTANSIDRATNLDAYLENSLEVLPGFAFIAGASAGRSWRESDDGFLSNGDDSGKGDWGWVNPRFGVLWQAAEGAQVFGNLSWSTEPPTLFDLIPQAKDVQGFSKLDAQRSATLEIGTRGRRGDIAWEVAAYHSRLRDEIQCQTVGFSQCVALNLDRSIHQGIEAGADWVFLRDIGTKGDGLSFRPAYTFSDFRFDDDATFKNNELPGVPRHLFRAEMRYRHPSGAWFGPTTDWVPQAYYVDNANTQKTDSYVLFGLRAGWDFENGLSAFLEARNLADTRYIASASVAATATPNSALYEPGTGRSVFAGLQYRF
;
A
#
# COMPACT_ATOMS: atom_id res chain seq x y z
N MET A 1 10.25 -19.50 -29.97
CA MET A 1 10.61 -20.89 -29.61
C MET A 1 11.16 -20.89 -28.16
N PHE A 2 10.40 -20.32 -27.17
CA PHE A 2 10.84 -20.21 -25.78
C PHE A 2 9.66 -20.35 -24.79
N HIS A 3 8.72 -21.25 -25.07
CA HIS A 3 7.51 -21.43 -24.22
C HIS A 3 7.40 -22.79 -23.54
N ILE A 4 8.46 -23.61 -23.47
CA ILE A 4 8.33 -25.00 -22.98
C ILE A 4 9.08 -25.27 -21.65
N HIS A 5 9.87 -24.33 -21.09
CA HIS A 5 10.67 -24.60 -19.90
C HIS A 5 10.02 -24.27 -18.55
N HIS A 6 8.93 -23.49 -18.50
CA HIS A 6 8.31 -23.09 -17.22
C HIS A 6 7.25 -24.07 -16.69
N ALA A 7 6.74 -24.97 -17.52
CA ALA A 7 5.73 -25.96 -17.08
C ALA A 7 6.28 -27.06 -16.12
N ARG A 8 7.59 -27.22 -16.00
CA ARG A 8 8.20 -28.28 -15.18
C ARG A 8 8.45 -27.90 -13.71
N LEU A 9 8.51 -26.64 -13.37
CA LEU A 9 8.66 -26.17 -11.97
C LEU A 9 7.34 -26.22 -11.20
N PHE A 10 6.20 -26.09 -11.89
CA PHE A 10 4.88 -26.15 -11.27
C PHE A 10 4.46 -27.58 -10.85
N ALA A 11 4.94 -28.60 -11.53
CA ALA A 11 4.68 -29.99 -11.17
C ALA A 11 5.39 -30.43 -9.87
N ALA A 12 6.50 -29.80 -9.51
CA ALA A 12 7.24 -30.12 -8.29
C ALA A 12 6.61 -29.50 -7.02
N ALA A 13 5.96 -28.33 -7.13
CA ALA A 13 5.28 -27.70 -5.99
C ALA A 13 3.94 -28.39 -5.65
N ALA A 14 3.24 -28.91 -6.65
CA ALA A 14 2.01 -29.68 -6.44
C ALA A 14 2.28 -31.09 -5.87
N ALA A 15 3.42 -31.66 -6.14
CA ALA A 15 3.79 -33.01 -5.64
C ALA A 15 4.23 -33.02 -4.18
N LEU A 16 4.67 -31.89 -3.62
CA LEU A 16 5.01 -31.76 -2.19
C LEU A 16 3.78 -31.62 -1.29
N ALA A 17 2.61 -31.28 -1.83
CA ALA A 17 1.35 -31.21 -1.08
C ALA A 17 0.61 -32.57 -0.96
N ALA A 18 1.06 -33.62 -1.67
CA ALA A 18 0.40 -34.92 -1.75
C ALA A 18 1.04 -36.04 -0.89
N SER A 19 2.06 -35.73 -0.08
CA SER A 19 2.57 -36.70 0.89
C SER A 19 1.61 -36.77 2.10
N SER A 20 0.73 -37.75 2.06
CA SER A 20 -0.20 -38.09 3.14
C SER A 20 0.54 -38.45 4.43
N PHE A 21 0.52 -37.55 5.40
CA PHE A 21 0.81 -37.90 6.80
C PHE A 21 -0.48 -38.47 7.42
N PRO A 22 -0.38 -39.54 8.24
CA PRO A 22 -1.56 -40.09 8.88
C PRO A 22 -2.19 -39.06 9.83
N ALA A 23 -3.44 -38.73 9.60
CA ALA A 23 -4.24 -37.89 10.49
C ALA A 23 -4.41 -38.64 11.84
N GLN A 24 -3.68 -38.22 12.88
CA GLN A 24 -4.07 -38.51 14.23
C GLN A 24 -5.25 -37.58 14.56
N ALA A 25 -6.42 -38.21 14.75
CA ALA A 25 -7.61 -37.49 15.22
C ALA A 25 -7.29 -36.91 16.63
N GLN A 26 -7.02 -35.60 16.68
CA GLN A 26 -7.12 -34.87 17.92
C GLN A 26 -8.57 -34.69 18.26
N THR A 27 -8.95 -35.21 19.44
CA THR A 27 -10.27 -35.02 20.06
C THR A 27 -10.57 -33.51 20.09
N ALA A 28 -11.68 -33.15 19.47
CA ALA A 28 -12.21 -31.78 19.45
C ALA A 28 -12.34 -31.27 20.90
N ALA A 29 -11.66 -30.16 21.19
CA ALA A 29 -11.94 -29.38 22.38
C ALA A 29 -13.39 -28.85 22.28
N PRO A 30 -14.14 -28.77 23.38
CA PRO A 30 -15.51 -28.30 23.35
C PRO A 30 -15.57 -26.88 22.79
N ALA A 31 -16.47 -26.67 21.81
CA ALA A 31 -16.72 -25.39 21.18
C ALA A 31 -17.13 -24.36 22.25
N VAL A 32 -16.30 -23.36 22.45
CA VAL A 32 -16.63 -22.15 23.20
C VAL A 32 -17.56 -21.33 22.31
N PRO A 33 -18.74 -20.89 22.76
CA PRO A 33 -19.64 -20.10 21.94
C PRO A 33 -18.96 -18.80 21.51
N SER A 34 -18.72 -18.64 20.20
CA SER A 34 -18.09 -17.49 19.59
C SER A 34 -19.06 -16.31 19.53
N ALA A 35 -19.23 -15.62 20.65
CA ALA A 35 -19.81 -14.28 20.65
C ALA A 35 -18.69 -13.28 20.29
N THR A 36 -18.29 -13.23 19.05
CA THR A 36 -17.40 -12.19 18.55
C THR A 36 -18.22 -10.95 18.18
N LEU A 37 -18.49 -10.17 19.18
CA LEU A 37 -18.62 -8.72 19.06
C LEU A 37 -17.28 -8.15 18.55
N PRO A 38 -17.23 -6.91 17.92
CA PRO A 38 -16.01 -6.29 17.44
C PRO A 38 -14.91 -6.48 18.49
N PRO A 39 -13.66 -6.71 18.10
CA PRO A 39 -12.70 -7.43 18.91
C PRO A 39 -12.70 -6.92 20.35
N THR A 40 -13.54 -7.54 21.16
CA THR A 40 -13.32 -7.57 22.57
C THR A 40 -11.95 -8.21 22.64
N ILE A 41 -11.00 -7.53 23.23
CA ILE A 41 -9.70 -8.11 23.57
C ILE A 41 -10.02 -9.40 24.30
N VAL A 42 -10.12 -10.50 23.54
CA VAL A 42 -10.01 -11.82 24.12
C VAL A 42 -8.56 -11.85 24.55
N THR A 43 -8.31 -11.72 25.84
CA THR A 43 -7.07 -12.14 26.45
C THR A 43 -6.98 -13.66 26.32
N ALA A 44 -6.84 -14.14 25.09
CA ALA A 44 -6.15 -15.39 24.87
C ALA A 44 -4.79 -15.20 25.50
N ALA A 45 -4.38 -16.14 26.37
CA ALA A 45 -3.01 -16.16 26.87
C ALA A 45 -2.09 -15.89 25.68
N PRO A 46 -1.14 -14.93 25.76
CA PRO A 46 -0.32 -14.59 24.62
C PRO A 46 0.23 -15.90 24.07
N ILE A 47 -0.12 -16.24 22.83
CA ILE A 47 0.56 -17.29 22.08
C ILE A 47 2.00 -16.89 22.21
N ALA A 48 2.86 -17.72 22.80
CA ALA A 48 4.24 -17.43 23.12
C ALA A 48 4.85 -16.79 21.87
N GLY A 49 5.06 -15.47 21.93
CA GLY A 49 5.06 -14.64 20.75
C GLY A 49 6.25 -14.93 19.87
N SER A 50 6.03 -15.03 18.59
CA SER A 50 7.07 -14.97 17.58
C SER A 50 7.87 -13.67 17.78
N LEU A 51 9.19 -13.75 17.93
CA LEU A 51 10.04 -12.57 18.08
C LEU A 51 10.10 -11.76 16.77
N THR A 52 9.94 -12.46 15.62
CA THR A 52 9.96 -11.83 14.29
C THR A 52 8.57 -11.37 13.83
N ARG A 53 7.50 -11.72 14.57
CA ARG A 53 6.10 -11.44 14.24
C ARG A 53 5.33 -11.00 15.48
N PRO A 54 5.22 -9.69 15.73
CA PRO A 54 4.35 -9.17 16.77
C PRO A 54 2.89 -9.59 16.53
N SER A 55 2.17 -9.89 17.58
CA SER A 55 0.72 -10.08 17.52
C SER A 55 0.02 -8.77 17.14
N ASP A 56 -1.29 -8.84 16.81
CA ASP A 56 -2.06 -7.62 16.48
C ASP A 56 -2.14 -6.67 17.68
N GLU A 57 -2.20 -7.21 18.92
CA GLU A 57 -2.17 -6.43 20.15
C GLU A 57 -0.82 -5.73 20.36
N GLN A 58 0.28 -6.44 20.12
CA GLN A 58 1.64 -5.88 20.19
C GLN A 58 1.85 -4.82 19.13
N ALA A 59 1.35 -5.03 17.90
CA ALA A 59 1.41 -4.02 16.84
C ALA A 59 0.59 -2.77 17.18
N ALA A 60 -0.61 -2.96 17.77
CA ALA A 60 -1.43 -1.84 18.24
C ALA A 60 -0.76 -1.07 19.40
N GLU A 61 -0.07 -1.77 20.31
CA GLU A 61 0.70 -1.14 21.37
C GLU A 61 1.88 -0.35 20.82
N GLU A 62 2.61 -0.91 19.87
CA GLU A 62 3.72 -0.22 19.19
C GLU A 62 3.25 1.02 18.43
N ALA A 63 2.07 0.94 17.78
CA ALA A 63 1.43 2.08 17.15
C ALA A 63 1.09 3.20 18.17
N ARG A 64 0.68 2.85 19.39
CA ARG A 64 0.40 3.82 20.48
C ARG A 64 1.67 4.51 21.02
N ARG A 65 2.84 3.88 20.90
CA ARG A 65 4.13 4.47 21.29
C ARG A 65 4.67 5.49 20.27
N ASN A 66 4.07 5.54 19.08
CA ASN A 66 4.47 6.51 18.06
C ASN A 66 3.80 7.88 18.34
N PRO A 67 4.55 9.02 18.36
CA PRO A 67 3.99 10.34 18.60
C PRO A 67 3.24 10.94 17.39
N GLY A 68 2.80 10.12 16.45
CA GLY A 68 2.03 10.51 15.29
C GLY A 68 0.99 9.48 14.89
N ASN A 69 0.25 9.75 13.82
CA ASN A 69 -0.85 8.90 13.39
C ASN A 69 -0.36 7.62 12.70
N VAL A 70 -0.59 6.48 13.35
CA VAL A 70 -0.35 5.13 12.85
C VAL A 70 -1.63 4.32 13.00
N THR A 71 -2.13 3.77 11.89
CA THR A 71 -3.36 2.95 11.88
C THR A 71 -3.01 1.50 11.61
N ILE A 72 -3.58 0.58 12.41
CA ILE A 72 -3.54 -0.85 12.16
C ILE A 72 -4.87 -1.25 11.52
N VAL A 73 -4.83 -1.66 10.26
CA VAL A 73 -6.00 -2.13 9.50
C VAL A 73 -6.08 -3.66 9.65
N PRO A 74 -7.10 -4.21 10.31
CA PRO A 74 -7.22 -5.65 10.54
C PRO A 74 -7.67 -6.38 9.27
N ALA A 75 -7.37 -7.67 9.19
CA ALA A 75 -7.76 -8.54 8.07
C ALA A 75 -9.28 -8.53 7.77
N SER A 76 -10.13 -8.42 8.79
CA SER A 76 -11.59 -8.38 8.64
C SER A 76 -12.07 -7.26 7.71
N ASP A 77 -11.32 -6.16 7.60
CA ASP A 77 -11.68 -5.03 6.76
C ASP A 77 -11.69 -5.39 5.26
N PHE A 78 -10.82 -6.30 4.86
CA PHE A 78 -10.65 -6.68 3.46
C PHE A 78 -10.87 -8.17 3.17
N LEU A 79 -10.67 -9.08 4.12
CA LEU A 79 -10.96 -10.50 3.92
C LEU A 79 -12.47 -10.82 3.99
N GLU A 80 -13.28 -10.05 4.72
CA GLU A 80 -14.75 -10.15 4.71
C GLU A 80 -15.37 -9.49 3.46
N ARG A 81 -14.57 -9.07 2.49
CA ARG A 81 -15.02 -8.48 1.22
C ARG A 81 -14.88 -9.48 0.09
N ALA A 82 -15.94 -9.65 -0.68
CA ALA A 82 -15.84 -10.35 -1.95
C ALA A 82 -15.29 -9.40 -3.02
N GLY A 83 -14.35 -9.87 -3.85
CA GLY A 83 -13.77 -9.08 -4.93
C GLY A 83 -12.83 -7.96 -4.45
N ALA A 84 -12.22 -8.08 -3.27
CA ALA A 84 -11.12 -7.18 -2.85
C ALA A 84 -9.84 -7.57 -3.59
N THR A 85 -9.37 -6.73 -4.53
CA THR A 85 -8.24 -7.06 -5.41
C THR A 85 -7.09 -6.07 -5.30
N SER A 86 -7.29 -4.91 -4.70
CA SER A 86 -6.31 -3.81 -4.71
C SER A 86 -6.03 -3.26 -3.32
N ILE A 87 -4.99 -2.44 -3.21
CA ILE A 87 -4.69 -1.70 -1.96
C ILE A 87 -5.83 -0.77 -1.56
N ARG A 88 -6.63 -0.25 -2.52
CA ARG A 88 -7.83 0.52 -2.21
C ARG A 88 -8.78 -0.27 -1.32
N ASP A 89 -9.05 -1.52 -1.68
CA ASP A 89 -9.99 -2.36 -0.93
C ASP A 89 -9.49 -2.64 0.49
N MET A 90 -8.18 -2.70 0.71
CA MET A 90 -7.57 -2.85 2.03
C MET A 90 -7.64 -1.57 2.87
N LEU A 91 -7.52 -0.39 2.24
CA LEU A 91 -7.36 0.89 2.94
C LEU A 91 -8.63 1.76 2.93
N LEU A 92 -9.77 1.21 2.53
CA LEU A 92 -10.99 1.97 2.25
C LEU A 92 -11.45 2.85 3.42
N TYR A 93 -11.38 2.33 4.66
CA TYR A 93 -11.79 3.05 5.87
C TYR A 93 -10.61 3.63 6.67
N THR A 94 -9.48 3.89 6.00
CA THR A 94 -8.30 4.49 6.62
C THR A 94 -8.29 5.99 6.34
N PRO A 95 -8.51 6.85 7.34
CA PRO A 95 -8.47 8.30 7.14
C PRO A 95 -7.10 8.77 6.66
N GLY A 96 -7.05 9.83 5.84
CA GLY A 96 -5.80 10.39 5.30
C GLY A 96 -5.20 9.61 4.12
N VAL A 97 -5.84 8.53 3.70
CA VAL A 97 -5.42 7.73 2.54
C VAL A 97 -6.41 7.92 1.39
N PHE A 98 -5.94 8.53 0.32
CA PHE A 98 -6.63 8.54 -0.96
C PHE A 98 -6.04 7.41 -1.81
N ALA A 99 -6.82 6.36 -2.03
CA ALA A 99 -6.48 5.24 -2.90
C ALA A 99 -7.66 4.95 -3.80
N GLU A 100 -7.56 5.29 -5.10
CA GLU A 100 -8.64 5.13 -6.05
C GLU A 100 -8.18 4.31 -7.26
N PRO A 101 -9.07 3.52 -7.88
CA PRO A 101 -8.70 2.67 -8.99
C PRO A 101 -8.29 3.49 -10.21
N LYS A 102 -7.29 3.00 -10.92
CA LYS A 102 -6.91 3.45 -12.25
C LYS A 102 -7.34 2.42 -13.30
N TRP A 103 -6.74 1.27 -13.27
CA TRP A 103 -7.05 0.12 -14.14
C TRP A 103 -6.57 -1.17 -13.47
N GLY A 104 -7.32 -2.25 -13.65
CA GLY A 104 -7.01 -3.53 -13.02
C GLY A 104 -6.83 -3.41 -11.51
N GLU A 105 -5.69 -3.85 -11.02
CA GLU A 105 -5.31 -3.77 -9.60
C GLU A 105 -4.47 -2.51 -9.27
N ASP A 106 -4.17 -1.67 -10.26
CA ASP A 106 -3.44 -0.42 -10.05
C ASP A 106 -4.32 0.64 -9.38
N SER A 107 -3.72 1.41 -8.52
CA SER A 107 -4.39 2.45 -7.74
C SER A 107 -3.61 3.76 -7.79
N ARG A 108 -4.34 4.87 -7.81
CA ARG A 108 -3.76 6.16 -7.50
C ARG A 108 -3.71 6.31 -6.00
N LEU A 109 -2.53 6.24 -5.42
CA LEU A 109 -2.30 6.36 -3.98
C LEU A 109 -1.73 7.75 -3.66
N SER A 110 -2.32 8.40 -2.66
CA SER A 110 -1.77 9.57 -2.00
C SER A 110 -2.03 9.51 -0.50
N ILE A 111 -1.01 9.79 0.30
CA ILE A 111 -1.10 9.98 1.73
C ILE A 111 -0.58 11.40 2.02
N ARG A 112 -1.46 12.27 2.56
CA ARG A 112 -1.14 13.67 2.89
C ARG A 112 -0.58 14.46 1.70
N GLY A 113 -1.06 14.16 0.48
CA GLY A 113 -0.65 14.84 -0.74
C GLY A 113 0.62 14.29 -1.40
N SER A 114 1.28 13.28 -0.83
CA SER A 114 2.43 12.66 -1.49
C SER A 114 2.03 11.98 -2.79
N GLY A 115 2.87 12.09 -3.82
CA GLY A 115 2.67 11.43 -5.10
C GLY A 115 1.54 11.97 -5.98
N ILE A 116 0.89 13.08 -5.60
CA ILE A 116 -0.25 13.66 -6.32
C ILE A 116 0.05 13.90 -7.80
N ALA A 117 1.16 14.55 -8.08
CA ALA A 117 1.55 14.89 -9.45
C ALA A 117 2.14 13.71 -10.24
N ARG A 118 2.22 12.53 -9.64
CA ARG A 118 2.75 11.35 -10.30
C ARG A 118 1.66 10.55 -10.99
N ASN A 119 1.68 10.49 -12.31
CA ASN A 119 0.68 9.77 -13.10
C ASN A 119 1.03 8.28 -13.26
N PHE A 120 2.29 7.91 -13.12
CA PHE A 120 2.81 6.56 -13.29
C PHE A 120 3.76 6.23 -12.14
N HIS A 121 3.79 5.00 -11.72
CA HIS A 121 4.58 4.48 -10.61
C HIS A 121 4.23 5.11 -9.25
N LEU A 122 4.62 4.46 -8.19
CA LEU A 122 4.47 4.96 -6.83
C LEU A 122 5.55 6.01 -6.54
N ARG A 123 5.16 7.07 -5.83
CA ARG A 123 6.06 8.05 -5.25
C ARG A 123 5.54 8.52 -3.90
N GLY A 124 6.46 8.85 -2.99
CA GLY A 124 6.13 9.48 -1.71
C GLY A 124 5.56 8.55 -0.66
N VAL A 125 5.38 7.28 -0.96
CA VAL A 125 4.97 6.23 -0.02
C VAL A 125 5.83 4.99 -0.24
N ARG A 126 6.34 4.41 0.83
CA ARG A 126 7.09 3.15 0.77
C ARG A 126 6.18 1.98 1.09
N LEU A 127 6.34 0.91 0.33
CA LEU A 127 5.63 -0.35 0.53
C LEU A 127 6.59 -1.37 1.15
N PHE A 128 6.13 -2.00 2.22
CA PHE A 128 6.83 -3.11 2.86
C PHE A 128 5.91 -4.31 2.94
N GLN A 129 6.47 -5.48 2.77
CA GLN A 129 5.83 -6.71 3.18
C GLN A 129 6.67 -7.36 4.24
N ASP A 130 6.05 -7.56 5.41
CA ASP A 130 6.73 -8.18 6.54
C ASP A 130 7.97 -7.40 7.04
N GLY A 131 7.96 -6.07 6.88
CA GLY A 131 9.10 -5.21 7.24
C GLY A 131 10.22 -5.17 6.19
N LEU A 132 10.11 -5.93 5.09
CA LEU A 132 11.06 -5.93 3.97
C LEU A 132 10.53 -5.10 2.80
N SER A 133 11.40 -4.33 2.15
CA SER A 133 10.99 -3.40 1.07
C SER A 133 10.39 -4.15 -0.12
N VAL A 134 9.22 -3.68 -0.56
CA VAL A 134 8.61 -4.06 -1.84
C VAL A 134 9.05 -3.12 -2.96
N ASN A 135 9.35 -1.86 -2.64
CA ASN A 135 9.82 -0.91 -3.65
C ASN A 135 11.19 -1.30 -4.21
N GLN A 136 11.45 -0.85 -5.42
CA GLN A 136 12.80 -0.79 -6.01
C GLN A 136 13.68 0.15 -5.16
N ALA A 137 14.99 0.00 -5.28
CA ALA A 137 15.93 0.82 -4.51
C ALA A 137 15.82 2.32 -4.80
N ASP A 138 15.35 2.73 -5.99
CA ASP A 138 15.12 4.14 -6.32
C ASP A 138 13.85 4.73 -5.66
N GLY A 139 12.97 3.89 -5.11
CA GLY A 139 11.70 4.28 -4.48
C GLY A 139 10.46 3.95 -5.31
N SER A 140 10.61 3.60 -6.58
CA SER A 140 9.50 3.13 -7.43
C SER A 140 8.90 1.83 -6.89
N GLY A 141 7.63 1.58 -7.13
CA GLY A 141 6.94 0.38 -6.64
C GLY A 141 5.73 0.04 -7.49
N ASP A 142 5.24 -1.18 -7.30
CA ASP A 142 4.09 -1.71 -8.02
C ASP A 142 3.05 -2.27 -7.04
N PHE A 143 1.80 -1.80 -7.15
CA PHE A 143 0.71 -2.23 -6.26
C PHE A 143 0.21 -3.64 -6.58
N GLN A 144 0.37 -4.07 -7.82
CA GLN A 144 -0.12 -5.36 -8.31
C GLN A 144 0.57 -6.56 -7.65
N GLU A 145 1.74 -6.35 -7.03
CA GLU A 145 2.45 -7.38 -6.28
C GLU A 145 1.82 -7.72 -4.92
N LEU A 146 0.79 -6.97 -4.49
CA LEU A 146 0.18 -7.07 -3.17
C LEU A 146 -1.22 -7.71 -3.28
N ASP A 147 -1.34 -8.97 -2.89
CA ASP A 147 -2.61 -9.70 -2.86
C ASP A 147 -3.33 -9.52 -1.52
N PRO A 148 -4.51 -8.87 -1.47
CA PRO A 148 -5.27 -8.71 -0.23
C PRO A 148 -5.56 -10.02 0.52
N LEU A 149 -5.64 -11.16 -0.17
CA LEU A 149 -5.91 -12.45 0.47
C LEU A 149 -4.74 -13.01 1.29
N THR A 150 -3.55 -12.38 1.22
CA THR A 150 -2.33 -12.88 1.88
C THR A 150 -1.97 -12.16 3.17
N PHE A 151 -2.73 -11.15 3.58
CA PHE A 151 -2.35 -10.32 4.74
C PHE A 151 -3.29 -10.52 5.92
N GLN A 152 -2.72 -10.53 7.13
CA GLN A 152 -3.50 -10.51 8.37
C GLN A 152 -3.75 -9.10 8.89
N ARG A 153 -2.93 -8.11 8.48
CA ARG A 153 -3.12 -6.69 8.77
C ARG A 153 -2.29 -5.83 7.84
N VAL A 154 -2.65 -4.54 7.77
CA VAL A 154 -1.83 -3.50 7.15
C VAL A 154 -1.53 -2.42 8.18
N GLU A 155 -0.26 -2.05 8.31
CA GLU A 155 0.20 -0.97 9.18
C GLU A 155 0.40 0.28 8.31
N VAL A 156 -0.33 1.35 8.61
CA VAL A 156 -0.30 2.61 7.86
C VAL A 156 0.42 3.65 8.70
N LEU A 157 1.68 3.94 8.35
CA LEU A 157 2.54 4.89 9.05
C LEU A 157 2.63 6.17 8.22
N ARG A 158 1.95 7.23 8.65
CA ARG A 158 1.84 8.46 7.86
C ARG A 158 3.03 9.41 8.12
N GLY A 159 3.54 10.02 7.05
CA GLY A 159 4.64 10.98 7.13
C GLY A 159 5.90 10.41 7.76
N ALA A 160 6.59 11.19 8.58
CA ALA A 160 7.81 10.80 9.26
C ALA A 160 7.65 9.69 10.31
N ASN A 161 6.42 9.18 10.53
CA ASN A 161 6.17 8.09 11.48
C ASN A 161 6.75 6.73 11.03
N ALA A 162 7.17 6.65 9.77
CA ALA A 162 7.76 5.45 9.15
C ALA A 162 9.31 5.45 9.16
N PHE A 163 9.97 6.36 9.88
CA PHE A 163 11.42 6.52 9.79
C PHE A 163 12.22 5.27 10.18
N ALA A 164 11.74 4.47 11.11
CA ALA A 164 12.38 3.22 11.53
C ALA A 164 12.36 2.12 10.43
N LEU A 165 11.56 2.28 9.39
CA LEU A 165 11.55 1.41 8.21
C LEU A 165 12.46 1.95 7.08
N GLY A 166 13.23 3.03 7.31
CA GLY A 166 14.01 3.69 6.26
C GLY A 166 13.12 4.40 5.23
N ALA A 167 11.89 4.71 5.59
CA ALA A 167 10.97 5.43 4.73
C ALA A 167 11.15 6.93 4.90
N ASN A 168 12.13 7.47 4.18
CA ASN A 168 12.34 8.92 4.08
C ASN A 168 11.45 9.46 2.95
N THR A 169 10.13 9.46 3.17
CA THR A 169 9.13 9.91 2.21
C THR A 169 8.14 10.86 2.87
N LEU A 170 7.46 11.67 2.07
CA LEU A 170 6.48 12.62 2.57
C LEU A 170 5.20 11.96 3.07
N GLY A 171 4.74 10.91 2.39
CA GLY A 171 3.52 10.17 2.73
C GLY A 171 3.72 9.10 3.79
N GLY A 172 4.95 8.62 4.00
CA GLY A 172 5.26 7.56 4.96
C GLY A 172 5.31 6.16 4.34
N ALA A 173 4.76 5.16 5.04
CA ALA A 173 4.86 3.77 4.61
C ALA A 173 3.58 2.97 4.86
N LEU A 174 3.39 1.94 4.04
CA LEU A 174 2.44 0.85 4.23
C LEU A 174 3.21 -0.44 4.44
N ASN A 175 2.95 -1.13 5.55
CA ASN A 175 3.58 -2.41 5.86
C ASN A 175 2.52 -3.52 5.92
N PHE A 176 2.58 -4.44 4.98
CA PHE A 176 1.64 -5.54 4.80
C PHE A 176 2.16 -6.78 5.52
N ILE A 177 1.44 -7.29 6.50
CA ILE A 177 1.88 -8.38 7.37
C ILE A 177 1.20 -9.68 6.99
N THR A 178 1.98 -10.70 6.63
CA THR A 178 1.48 -12.05 6.34
C THR A 178 1.21 -12.84 7.62
N PRO A 179 0.24 -13.77 7.62
CA PRO A 179 0.06 -14.72 8.70
C PRO A 179 1.29 -15.63 8.87
N THR A 180 1.38 -16.29 10.02
CA THR A 180 2.32 -17.38 10.29
C THR A 180 1.56 -18.69 10.49
N GLY A 181 2.26 -19.81 10.55
CA GLY A 181 1.64 -21.09 10.90
C GLY A 181 0.98 -21.09 12.29
N ARG A 182 1.45 -20.22 13.19
CA ARG A 182 0.91 -20.06 14.54
C ARG A 182 -0.33 -19.17 14.58
N THR A 183 -0.37 -18.10 13.76
CA THR A 183 -1.49 -17.14 13.75
C THR A 183 -2.63 -17.58 12.85
N ALA A 184 -2.36 -18.42 11.84
CA ALA A 184 -3.37 -18.95 10.93
C ALA A 184 -3.16 -20.48 10.70
N PRO A 185 -3.30 -21.32 11.73
CA PRO A 185 -3.18 -22.76 11.59
C PRO A 185 -4.35 -23.34 10.78
N GLY A 186 -4.11 -24.52 10.16
CA GLY A 186 -5.11 -25.20 9.34
C GLY A 186 -5.10 -24.76 7.89
N THR A 187 -6.08 -25.23 7.14
CA THR A 187 -6.21 -25.00 5.69
C THR A 187 -7.37 -24.06 5.42
N ILE A 188 -7.18 -23.11 4.53
CA ILE A 188 -8.20 -22.22 3.99
C ILE A 188 -8.36 -22.52 2.50
N LEU A 189 -9.60 -22.77 2.09
CA LEU A 189 -10.02 -22.79 0.69
C LEU A 189 -10.97 -21.61 0.49
N ARG A 190 -10.72 -20.80 -0.53
CA ARG A 190 -11.56 -19.65 -0.87
C ARG A 190 -11.84 -19.61 -2.37
N GLY A 191 -13.10 -19.36 -2.73
CA GLY A 191 -13.54 -19.15 -4.10
C GLY A 191 -14.42 -17.91 -4.18
N GLU A 192 -14.22 -17.08 -5.20
CA GLU A 192 -15.00 -15.87 -5.42
C GLU A 192 -15.34 -15.72 -6.90
N GLY A 193 -16.48 -15.08 -7.16
CA GLY A 193 -16.90 -14.73 -8.51
C GLY A 193 -17.77 -13.47 -8.49
N GLY A 194 -17.93 -12.85 -9.65
CA GLY A 194 -18.74 -11.65 -9.71
C GLY A 194 -18.80 -10.97 -11.08
N SER A 195 -19.24 -9.74 -11.08
CA SER A 195 -19.40 -8.91 -12.25
C SER A 195 -18.10 -8.80 -13.05
N PHE A 196 -18.22 -8.58 -14.35
CA PHE A 196 -17.13 -8.34 -15.30
C PHE A 196 -16.18 -9.53 -15.47
N GLY A 197 -16.74 -10.76 -15.46
CA GLY A 197 -15.98 -11.99 -15.62
C GLY A 197 -14.99 -12.26 -14.49
N PHE A 198 -15.19 -11.65 -13.30
CA PHE A 198 -14.30 -11.85 -12.16
C PHE A 198 -14.45 -13.25 -11.59
N ALA A 199 -13.32 -13.96 -11.46
CA ALA A 199 -13.21 -15.21 -10.72
C ALA A 199 -11.86 -15.27 -10.01
N ARG A 200 -11.84 -15.74 -8.74
CA ARG A 200 -10.62 -15.90 -7.96
C ARG A 200 -10.70 -17.12 -7.07
N GLY A 201 -9.60 -17.86 -6.95
CA GLY A 201 -9.44 -18.97 -6.02
C GLY A 201 -8.20 -18.79 -5.16
N GLN A 202 -8.25 -19.29 -3.92
CA GLN A 202 -7.10 -19.33 -3.01
C GLN A 202 -7.09 -20.65 -2.25
N VAL A 203 -5.90 -21.19 -2.05
CA VAL A 203 -5.58 -22.18 -1.03
C VAL A 203 -4.48 -21.63 -0.14
N ALA A 204 -4.67 -21.69 1.18
CA ALA A 204 -3.64 -21.34 2.15
C ALA A 204 -3.57 -22.40 3.23
N HIS A 205 -2.37 -22.64 3.76
CA HIS A 205 -2.13 -23.61 4.83
C HIS A 205 -1.13 -23.08 5.84
N GLY A 206 -1.49 -23.18 7.11
CA GLY A 206 -0.63 -22.87 8.23
C GLY A 206 -0.38 -24.09 9.10
N TRP A 207 0.86 -24.28 9.50
CA TRP A 207 1.30 -25.38 10.35
C TRP A 207 2.28 -24.87 11.40
N ALA A 208 2.18 -25.38 12.63
CA ALA A 208 3.10 -25.10 13.71
C ALA A 208 3.32 -26.33 14.59
N GLN A 209 4.58 -26.63 14.87
CA GLN A 209 4.97 -27.72 15.76
C GLN A 209 6.29 -27.40 16.49
N GLY A 210 6.23 -27.32 17.82
CA GLY A 210 7.39 -26.98 18.64
C GLY A 210 8.00 -25.65 18.24
N ALA A 211 9.28 -25.65 17.93
CA ALA A 211 10.05 -24.45 17.55
C ALA A 211 9.82 -23.99 16.09
N HIS A 212 9.09 -24.74 15.29
CA HIS A 212 8.91 -24.47 13.86
C HIS A 212 7.47 -24.08 13.54
N ASP A 213 7.30 -23.18 12.62
CA ASP A 213 6.03 -22.89 11.97
C ASP A 213 6.23 -22.54 10.49
N ALA A 214 5.19 -22.74 9.69
CA ALA A 214 5.18 -22.34 8.29
C ALA A 214 3.76 -21.95 7.86
N TRP A 215 3.67 -20.99 6.96
CA TRP A 215 2.44 -20.60 6.30
C TRP A 215 2.70 -20.37 4.82
N ALA A 216 1.77 -20.81 3.99
CA ALA A 216 1.84 -20.56 2.54
C ALA A 216 0.44 -20.33 1.98
N SER A 217 0.34 -19.50 0.94
CA SER A 217 -0.88 -19.21 0.20
C SER A 217 -0.58 -19.17 -1.29
N PHE A 218 -1.43 -19.82 -2.07
CA PHE A 218 -1.46 -19.69 -3.52
C PHE A 218 -2.83 -19.16 -3.94
N SER A 219 -2.85 -18.13 -4.80
CA SER A 219 -4.06 -17.56 -5.38
C SER A 219 -3.96 -17.43 -6.89
N GLY A 220 -5.10 -17.58 -7.54
CA GLY A 220 -5.25 -17.32 -8.97
C GLY A 220 -6.50 -16.47 -9.23
N MET A 221 -6.38 -15.47 -10.09
CA MET A 221 -7.45 -14.54 -10.43
C MET A 221 -7.53 -14.36 -11.95
N THR A 222 -8.76 -14.18 -12.44
CA THR A 222 -9.04 -13.69 -13.80
C THR A 222 -10.21 -12.73 -13.79
N GLN A 223 -10.22 -11.78 -14.73
CA GLN A 223 -11.31 -10.84 -14.95
C GLN A 223 -11.32 -10.34 -16.40
N GLU A 224 -12.48 -10.04 -16.93
CA GLU A 224 -12.60 -9.30 -18.21
C GLU A 224 -12.46 -7.80 -17.98
N GLY A 225 -12.82 -7.34 -16.77
CA GLY A 225 -12.81 -5.95 -16.37
C GLY A 225 -14.03 -5.16 -16.83
N TYR A 226 -14.24 -3.97 -16.24
CA TYR A 226 -15.40 -3.12 -16.53
C TYR A 226 -15.26 -2.38 -17.85
N ARG A 227 -14.06 -1.89 -18.17
CA ARG A 227 -13.78 -1.09 -19.36
C ARG A 227 -13.37 -1.99 -20.54
N ASP A 228 -13.51 -1.50 -21.74
CA ASP A 228 -12.87 -2.10 -22.91
C ASP A 228 -11.36 -2.16 -22.67
N HIS A 229 -10.70 -3.23 -23.10
CA HIS A 229 -9.28 -3.42 -22.94
C HIS A 229 -8.78 -3.34 -21.48
N SER A 230 -9.48 -4.03 -20.57
CA SER A 230 -9.15 -4.04 -19.14
C SER A 230 -9.07 -5.45 -18.52
N ALA A 231 -8.99 -6.48 -19.36
CA ALA A 231 -8.85 -7.85 -18.91
C ALA A 231 -7.53 -8.06 -18.14
N GLY A 232 -7.59 -8.91 -17.12
CA GLY A 232 -6.43 -9.23 -16.29
C GLY A 232 -6.46 -10.65 -15.76
N ARG A 233 -5.28 -11.16 -15.45
CA ARG A 233 -5.09 -12.43 -14.73
C ARG A 233 -3.83 -12.34 -13.87
N ALA A 234 -3.86 -13.00 -12.73
CA ALA A 234 -2.73 -13.04 -11.84
C ALA A 234 -2.63 -14.39 -11.13
N TYR A 235 -1.40 -14.85 -10.94
CA TYR A 235 -1.07 -15.99 -10.07
C TYR A 235 -0.07 -15.53 -9.03
N ARG A 236 -0.31 -15.85 -7.76
CA ARG A 236 0.53 -15.40 -6.66
C ARG A 236 0.79 -16.52 -5.68
N LEU A 237 2.03 -16.62 -5.23
CA LEU A 237 2.46 -17.47 -4.13
C LEU A 237 3.08 -16.57 -3.06
N ASN A 238 2.65 -16.73 -1.83
CA ASN A 238 3.26 -16.10 -0.67
C ASN A 238 3.47 -17.14 0.43
N GLY A 239 4.57 -17.04 1.15
CA GLY A 239 4.83 -17.96 2.24
C GLY A 239 5.94 -17.48 3.17
N ASN A 240 5.93 -18.03 4.36
CA ASN A 240 7.01 -17.85 5.32
C ASN A 240 7.19 -19.09 6.22
N THR A 241 8.39 -19.25 6.75
CA THR A 241 8.69 -20.27 7.75
C THR A 241 9.54 -19.68 8.86
N GLY A 242 9.17 -19.95 10.10
CA GLY A 242 9.84 -19.51 11.31
C GLY A 242 10.50 -20.68 12.05
N TRP A 243 11.67 -20.39 12.57
CA TRP A 243 12.43 -21.31 13.43
C TRP A 243 12.91 -20.56 14.68
N GLN A 244 12.35 -20.91 15.82
CA GLN A 244 12.78 -20.47 17.13
C GLN A 244 13.90 -21.41 17.60
N TRP A 245 15.16 -21.05 17.31
CA TRP A 245 16.33 -21.90 17.58
C TRP A 245 16.86 -21.74 19.01
N ALA A 246 16.37 -20.76 19.76
CA ALA A 246 16.53 -20.60 21.20
C ALA A 246 15.29 -19.92 21.79
N ASP A 247 15.10 -19.98 23.10
CA ASP A 247 13.95 -19.35 23.78
C ASP A 247 13.87 -17.84 23.53
N ASN A 248 15.02 -17.23 23.27
CA ASN A 248 15.18 -15.79 23.04
C ASN A 248 15.62 -15.44 21.61
N ALA A 249 15.58 -16.37 20.67
CA ALA A 249 16.06 -16.15 19.32
C ALA A 249 15.21 -16.87 18.25
N GLU A 250 14.85 -16.16 17.21
CA GLU A 250 14.04 -16.65 16.09
C GLU A 250 14.57 -16.12 14.76
N THR A 251 14.54 -16.96 13.73
CA THR A 251 14.77 -16.58 12.34
C THR A 251 13.56 -16.97 11.52
N ARG A 252 13.10 -16.06 10.64
CA ARG A 252 12.01 -16.29 9.70
C ARG A 252 12.47 -16.01 8.28
N ILE A 253 12.08 -16.88 7.35
CA ILE A 253 12.37 -16.78 5.92
C ILE A 253 11.04 -16.52 5.20
N PHE A 254 11.06 -15.67 4.18
CA PHE A 254 9.92 -15.24 3.38
C PHE A 254 10.15 -15.51 1.92
N ILE A 255 9.08 -15.87 1.21
CA ILE A 255 9.04 -16.00 -0.24
C ILE A 255 7.74 -15.40 -0.77
N ALA A 256 7.83 -14.66 -1.88
CA ALA A 256 6.68 -14.29 -2.67
C ALA A 256 7.01 -14.40 -4.16
N TYR A 257 6.06 -14.86 -4.95
CA TYR A 257 6.12 -14.92 -6.40
C TYR A 257 4.82 -14.40 -6.99
N ASN A 258 4.93 -13.56 -8.01
CA ASN A 258 3.80 -13.00 -8.75
C ASN A 258 4.03 -13.16 -10.24
N ASN A 259 2.98 -13.56 -10.96
CA ASN A 259 2.93 -13.53 -12.42
C ASN A 259 1.59 -12.89 -12.82
N ILE A 260 1.67 -11.71 -13.41
CA ILE A 260 0.54 -10.82 -13.65
C ILE A 260 0.53 -10.41 -15.12
N TRP A 261 -0.62 -10.57 -15.74
CA TRP A 261 -0.93 -10.05 -17.06
C TRP A 261 -2.13 -9.11 -16.97
N GLN A 262 -2.00 -7.88 -17.50
CA GLN A 262 -3.03 -6.85 -17.34
C GLN A 262 -3.08 -5.94 -18.56
N GLN A 263 -4.24 -5.83 -19.20
CA GLN A 263 -4.52 -4.81 -20.21
C GLN A 263 -4.72 -3.43 -19.58
N ILE A 264 -4.34 -2.37 -20.29
CA ILE A 264 -4.44 -0.98 -19.82
C ILE A 264 -5.37 -0.19 -20.73
N PRO A 265 -6.59 0.15 -20.27
CA PRO A 265 -7.53 0.94 -21.04
C PRO A 265 -7.08 2.40 -21.26
N GLY A 266 -6.25 2.94 -20.35
CA GLY A 266 -5.77 4.32 -20.36
C GLY A 266 -6.82 5.36 -19.99
N ALA A 267 -6.36 6.56 -19.62
CA ALA A 267 -7.22 7.68 -19.30
C ALA A 267 -7.95 8.22 -20.54
N VAL A 268 -9.17 8.73 -20.34
CA VAL A 268 -10.05 9.26 -21.40
C VAL A 268 -10.42 10.72 -21.11
N THR A 269 -11.13 11.38 -22.02
CA THR A 269 -11.65 12.74 -21.78
C THR A 269 -12.75 12.70 -20.71
N ARG A 270 -13.01 13.83 -20.05
CA ARG A 270 -14.09 13.95 -19.06
C ARG A 270 -15.45 13.52 -19.64
N SER A 271 -15.76 13.97 -20.87
CA SER A 271 -17.00 13.59 -21.56
C SER A 271 -17.11 12.09 -21.78
N GLN A 272 -16.03 11.43 -22.20
CA GLN A 272 -16.02 9.97 -22.36
C GLN A 272 -16.17 9.26 -21.01
N ALA A 273 -15.46 9.70 -19.96
CA ALA A 273 -15.55 9.11 -18.64
C ALA A 273 -16.99 9.08 -18.08
N LEU A 274 -17.78 10.10 -18.34
CA LEU A 274 -19.15 10.24 -17.83
C LEU A 274 -20.22 9.68 -18.78
N ASN A 275 -20.03 9.80 -20.10
CA ASN A 275 -21.06 9.40 -21.07
C ASN A 275 -20.85 7.99 -21.63
N ASN A 276 -19.60 7.52 -21.69
CA ASN A 276 -19.21 6.17 -22.08
C ASN A 276 -18.12 5.62 -21.15
N PRO A 277 -18.43 5.31 -19.88
CA PRO A 277 -17.44 4.93 -18.88
C PRO A 277 -16.72 3.60 -19.18
N ARG A 278 -17.20 2.84 -20.15
CA ARG A 278 -16.51 1.63 -20.63
C ARG A 278 -15.43 1.90 -21.67
N ALA A 279 -15.38 3.09 -22.24
CA ALA A 279 -14.43 3.43 -23.29
C ALA A 279 -12.96 3.25 -22.82
N ALA A 280 -12.15 2.67 -23.69
CA ALA A 280 -10.70 2.73 -23.61
C ALA A 280 -10.16 3.90 -24.47
N ASN A 281 -8.96 4.35 -24.12
CA ASN A 281 -8.23 5.32 -24.93
C ASN A 281 -7.80 4.68 -26.25
N SER A 282 -8.06 5.35 -27.36
CA SER A 282 -7.81 4.80 -28.71
C SER A 282 -6.33 4.51 -28.98
N ALA A 283 -5.41 5.30 -28.40
CA ALA A 283 -3.98 5.03 -28.52
C ALA A 283 -3.56 3.79 -27.74
N ASN A 284 -4.14 3.54 -26.57
CA ASN A 284 -3.90 2.34 -25.78
C ASN A 284 -4.44 1.09 -26.50
N LEU A 285 -5.63 1.19 -27.11
CA LEU A 285 -6.16 0.12 -27.95
C LEU A 285 -5.23 -0.20 -29.13
N ALA A 286 -4.80 0.84 -29.87
CA ALA A 286 -3.92 0.67 -31.04
C ALA A 286 -2.52 0.16 -30.67
N ALA A 287 -2.04 0.45 -29.48
CA ALA A 287 -0.79 -0.07 -28.94
C ALA A 287 -0.93 -1.49 -28.37
N ASN A 288 -2.15 -2.00 -28.22
CA ASN A 288 -2.46 -3.17 -27.40
C ASN A 288 -1.75 -3.07 -26.03
N ALA A 289 -2.00 -1.95 -25.33
CA ALA A 289 -1.26 -1.56 -24.14
C ALA A 289 -1.51 -2.55 -22.99
N MET A 290 -0.44 -3.04 -22.40
CA MET A 290 -0.48 -4.02 -21.30
C MET A 290 0.62 -3.75 -20.28
N ARG A 291 0.45 -4.26 -19.07
CA ARG A 291 1.48 -4.33 -18.05
C ARG A 291 1.60 -5.76 -17.55
N ASN A 292 2.64 -6.45 -18.00
CA ASN A 292 2.91 -7.83 -17.62
C ASN A 292 4.10 -7.82 -16.66
N LEU A 293 3.88 -8.30 -15.46
CA LEU A 293 4.88 -8.28 -14.39
C LEU A 293 5.09 -9.68 -13.86
N GLU A 294 6.34 -10.11 -13.84
CA GLU A 294 6.78 -11.27 -13.08
C GLU A 294 7.74 -10.81 -11.99
N SER A 295 7.50 -11.24 -10.74
CA SER A 295 8.39 -10.88 -9.64
C SER A 295 8.60 -12.04 -8.68
N THR A 296 9.82 -12.11 -8.14
CA THR A 296 10.22 -13.02 -7.06
C THR A 296 10.82 -12.21 -5.94
N ARG A 297 10.36 -12.45 -4.71
CA ARG A 297 10.92 -11.86 -3.49
C ARG A 297 11.35 -12.95 -2.53
N LEU A 298 12.54 -12.80 -1.99
CA LEU A 298 13.09 -13.64 -0.93
C LEU A 298 13.53 -12.74 0.22
N GLY A 299 13.35 -13.18 1.44
CA GLY A 299 13.77 -12.39 2.57
C GLY A 299 14.00 -13.22 3.82
N THR A 300 14.71 -12.64 4.76
CA THR A 300 14.93 -13.22 6.08
C THR A 300 14.95 -12.13 7.15
N ILE A 301 14.44 -12.46 8.32
CA ILE A 301 14.54 -11.64 9.53
C ILE A 301 14.96 -12.55 10.68
N THR A 302 15.97 -12.12 11.42
CA THR A 302 16.40 -12.73 12.69
C THR A 302 16.16 -11.74 13.81
N ALA A 303 15.53 -12.18 14.89
CA ALA A 303 15.30 -11.41 16.09
C ALA A 303 15.86 -12.15 17.30
N ILE A 304 16.59 -11.43 18.15
CA ILE A 304 17.23 -11.96 19.36
C ILE A 304 16.89 -11.03 20.52
N ARG A 305 16.52 -11.60 21.66
CA ARG A 305 16.32 -10.87 22.92
C ARG A 305 17.42 -11.29 23.90
N PRO A 306 18.63 -10.66 23.87
CA PRO A 306 19.76 -11.05 24.69
C PRO A 306 19.45 -11.00 26.18
N GLU A 307 18.65 -10.03 26.60
CA GLU A 307 18.13 -9.86 27.95
C GLU A 307 16.76 -9.16 27.92
N GLU A 308 16.09 -9.15 29.07
CA GLU A 308 14.80 -8.45 29.18
C GLU A 308 14.96 -6.96 28.86
N GLY A 309 14.02 -6.44 28.02
CA GLY A 309 14.04 -5.05 27.56
C GLY A 309 15.06 -4.74 26.47
N ILE A 310 15.75 -5.73 25.88
CA ILE A 310 16.57 -5.55 24.67
C ILE A 310 16.07 -6.46 23.55
N LEU A 311 15.75 -5.89 22.40
CA LEU A 311 15.44 -6.62 21.18
C LEU A 311 16.40 -6.17 20.09
N VAL A 312 17.09 -7.12 19.48
CA VAL A 312 17.98 -6.92 18.32
C VAL A 312 17.39 -7.64 17.13
N GLU A 313 17.21 -6.92 16.03
CA GLU A 313 16.63 -7.44 14.80
C GLU A 313 17.56 -7.13 13.63
N ALA A 314 17.71 -8.09 12.74
CA ALA A 314 18.38 -7.91 11.46
C ALA A 314 17.60 -8.61 10.36
N GLY A 315 17.52 -7.98 9.20
CA GLY A 315 16.84 -8.55 8.06
C GLY A 315 17.52 -8.23 6.75
N ALA A 316 17.28 -9.08 5.76
CA ALA A 316 17.73 -8.88 4.38
C ALA A 316 16.65 -9.34 3.41
N GLY A 317 16.53 -8.65 2.28
CA GLY A 317 15.59 -8.93 1.20
C GLY A 317 16.25 -8.87 -0.16
N PHE A 318 15.78 -9.70 -1.07
CA PHE A 318 16.09 -9.70 -2.49
C PHE A 318 14.81 -9.67 -3.29
N VAL A 319 14.76 -8.84 -4.32
CA VAL A 319 13.63 -8.73 -5.24
C VAL A 319 14.15 -8.76 -6.67
N SER A 320 13.58 -9.63 -7.49
CA SER A 320 13.78 -9.63 -8.94
C SER A 320 12.46 -9.37 -9.64
N ARG A 321 12.47 -8.51 -10.67
CA ARG A 321 11.29 -8.19 -11.47
C ARG A 321 11.62 -8.24 -12.96
N GLU A 322 10.67 -8.75 -13.71
CA GLU A 322 10.61 -8.69 -15.16
C GLU A 322 9.32 -7.99 -15.56
N LEU A 323 9.46 -6.90 -16.31
CA LEU A 323 8.33 -6.11 -16.81
C LEU A 323 8.34 -6.08 -18.32
N ASP A 324 7.28 -6.60 -18.93
CA ASP A 324 6.97 -6.49 -20.35
C ASP A 324 5.77 -5.54 -20.52
N HIS A 325 6.01 -4.35 -21.09
CA HIS A 325 5.05 -3.26 -21.05
C HIS A 325 4.91 -2.56 -22.41
N PRO A 326 4.07 -3.09 -23.31
CA PRO A 326 3.63 -2.34 -24.49
C PRO A 326 2.78 -1.14 -24.03
N VAL A 327 3.11 0.04 -24.54
CA VAL A 327 2.51 1.32 -24.09
C VAL A 327 2.40 2.32 -25.22
N ALA A 328 1.40 3.19 -25.16
CA ALA A 328 1.27 4.35 -26.03
C ALA A 328 1.89 5.58 -25.34
N PHE A 329 2.94 6.15 -25.91
CA PHE A 329 3.51 7.43 -25.49
C PHE A 329 2.83 8.62 -26.17
N ALA A 330 2.30 8.41 -27.37
CA ALA A 330 1.46 9.33 -28.11
C ALA A 330 0.65 8.58 -29.16
N PRO A 331 -0.42 9.15 -29.72
CA PRO A 331 -1.08 8.57 -30.89
C PRO A 331 -0.06 8.38 -32.02
N GLY A 332 0.06 7.13 -32.51
CA GLY A 332 1.04 6.73 -33.52
C GLY A 332 2.48 6.53 -33.04
N PHE A 333 2.76 6.75 -31.76
CA PHE A 333 4.07 6.49 -31.15
C PHE A 333 3.93 5.47 -30.03
N TYR A 334 4.09 4.19 -30.39
CA TYR A 334 3.90 3.07 -29.50
C TYR A 334 5.25 2.42 -29.20
N GLN A 335 5.51 2.14 -27.93
CA GLN A 335 6.74 1.50 -27.47
C GLN A 335 6.46 0.23 -26.69
N TYR A 336 7.41 -0.68 -26.75
CA TYR A 336 7.49 -1.87 -25.90
C TYR A 336 8.66 -1.68 -24.94
N ILE A 337 8.38 -1.68 -23.66
CA ILE A 337 9.38 -1.55 -22.60
C ILE A 337 9.64 -2.94 -22.03
N ASP A 338 10.90 -3.38 -22.05
CA ASP A 338 11.41 -4.58 -21.40
C ASP A 338 12.35 -4.14 -20.28
N GLN A 339 11.96 -4.40 -19.03
CA GLN A 339 12.77 -4.07 -17.86
C GLN A 339 13.08 -5.31 -17.05
N ARG A 340 14.33 -5.40 -16.59
CA ARG A 340 14.84 -6.45 -15.71
C ARG A 340 15.48 -5.77 -14.50
N THR A 341 14.86 -5.92 -13.35
CA THR A 341 15.27 -5.26 -12.11
C THR A 341 15.72 -6.29 -11.09
N ALA A 342 16.78 -5.97 -10.36
CA ALA A 342 17.24 -6.74 -9.20
C ALA A 342 17.62 -5.79 -8.08
N ASP A 343 17.00 -5.96 -6.91
CA ASP A 343 17.19 -5.13 -5.74
C ASP A 343 17.57 -6.00 -4.53
N ILE A 344 18.50 -5.51 -3.72
CA ILE A 344 18.80 -6.05 -2.40
C ILE A 344 18.57 -4.97 -1.35
N SER A 345 18.07 -5.39 -0.19
CA SER A 345 17.90 -4.51 0.97
C SER A 345 18.33 -5.23 2.24
N ALA A 346 18.78 -4.47 3.23
CA ALA A 346 19.11 -4.99 4.55
C ALA A 346 18.82 -3.94 5.61
N PHE A 347 18.50 -4.39 6.82
CA PHE A 347 18.39 -3.53 7.99
C PHE A 347 18.96 -4.21 9.22
N GLY A 348 19.38 -3.38 10.18
CA GLY A 348 19.67 -3.78 11.53
C GLY A 348 19.05 -2.78 12.50
N ARG A 349 18.40 -3.28 13.56
CA ARG A 349 17.72 -2.45 14.55
C ARG A 349 17.91 -3.01 15.94
N SER A 350 18.10 -2.13 16.92
CA SER A 350 18.11 -2.49 18.34
C SER A 350 17.14 -1.59 19.10
N THR A 351 16.31 -2.21 19.91
CA THR A 351 15.35 -1.54 20.80
C THR A 351 15.76 -1.82 22.23
N PHE A 352 15.82 -0.77 23.05
CA PHE A 352 16.18 -0.83 24.46
C PHE A 352 15.05 -0.24 25.29
N ASP A 353 14.31 -1.08 26.00
CA ASP A 353 13.30 -0.69 26.97
C ASP A 353 13.95 -0.75 28.36
N ARG A 354 14.16 0.38 29.01
CA ARG A 354 14.85 0.54 30.28
C ARG A 354 14.14 1.55 31.17
N GLN A 355 14.47 1.55 32.45
CA GLN A 355 14.09 2.65 33.32
C GLN A 355 15.29 3.59 33.53
N ILE A 356 15.07 4.88 33.34
CA ILE A 356 16.03 5.94 33.64
C ILE A 356 15.40 6.84 34.72
N PHE A 357 16.07 7.00 35.84
CA PHE A 357 15.56 7.73 37.00
C PHE A 357 14.16 7.24 37.49
N GLY A 358 13.92 5.92 37.39
CA GLY A 358 12.65 5.31 37.77
C GLY A 358 11.49 5.61 36.80
N ARG A 359 11.78 6.08 35.58
CA ARG A 359 10.83 6.38 34.50
C ARG A 359 11.07 5.48 33.32
N GLU A 360 9.99 5.15 32.60
CA GLU A 360 10.10 4.39 31.37
C GLU A 360 10.92 5.17 30.32
N ASN A 361 11.88 4.48 29.75
CA ASN A 361 12.70 4.98 28.65
C ASN A 361 12.82 3.92 27.58
N ARG A 362 12.56 4.32 26.32
CA ARG A 362 12.74 3.48 25.16
C ARG A 362 13.69 4.15 24.18
N THR A 363 14.73 3.44 23.77
CA THR A 363 15.65 3.89 22.72
C THR A 363 15.61 2.91 21.56
N ILE A 364 15.47 3.43 20.34
CA ILE A 364 15.56 2.66 19.11
C ILE A 364 16.71 3.22 18.29
N ILE A 365 17.63 2.36 17.86
CA ILE A 365 18.71 2.70 16.95
C ILE A 365 18.73 1.70 15.79
N GLY A 366 18.97 2.17 14.58
CA GLY A 366 19.06 1.26 13.45
C GLY A 366 19.70 1.87 12.22
N VAL A 367 19.92 0.99 11.25
CA VAL A 367 20.46 1.30 9.92
C VAL A 367 19.66 0.56 8.86
N ASN A 368 19.48 1.20 7.69
CA ASN A 368 18.86 0.59 6.52
C ASN A 368 19.78 0.81 5.32
N ALA A 369 19.87 -0.18 4.45
CA ALA A 369 20.62 -0.11 3.21
C ALA A 369 19.81 -0.77 2.09
N ALA A 370 19.84 -0.17 0.88
CA ALA A 370 19.25 -0.77 -0.31
C ALA A 370 20.11 -0.46 -1.54
N LYS A 371 20.24 -1.42 -2.44
CA LYS A 371 20.93 -1.27 -3.72
C LYS A 371 20.18 -2.00 -4.80
N GLY A 372 19.96 -1.35 -5.94
CA GLY A 372 19.25 -1.92 -7.07
C GLY A 372 19.88 -1.60 -8.40
N ARG A 373 19.56 -2.45 -9.38
CA ARG A 373 19.92 -2.28 -10.77
C ARG A 373 18.72 -2.62 -11.63
N ASN A 374 18.41 -1.72 -12.57
CA ASN A 374 17.40 -1.94 -13.60
C ASN A 374 18.08 -1.87 -14.97
N ARG A 375 17.88 -2.88 -15.82
CA ARG A 375 18.18 -2.81 -17.24
C ARG A 375 16.88 -2.54 -17.98
N SER A 376 16.82 -1.45 -18.73
CA SER A 376 15.63 -1.03 -19.49
C SER A 376 15.95 -0.97 -20.96
N LEU A 377 15.23 -1.76 -21.74
CA LEU A 377 15.26 -1.75 -23.21
C LEU A 377 13.91 -1.24 -23.72
N ARG A 378 13.94 -0.43 -24.77
CA ARG A 378 12.72 0.00 -25.45
C ARG A 378 12.83 -0.32 -26.96
N PHE A 379 11.71 -0.73 -27.50
CA PHE A 379 11.55 -1.04 -28.92
C PHE A 379 10.28 -0.37 -29.44
N PHE A 380 10.17 -0.17 -30.75
CA PHE A 380 8.85 0.10 -31.29
C PHE A 380 7.93 -1.09 -31.03
N ASN A 381 6.68 -0.75 -30.69
CA ASN A 381 5.64 -1.73 -30.40
C ASN A 381 4.74 -1.94 -31.63
N ASN A 382 4.49 -3.19 -31.96
CA ASN A 382 3.52 -3.60 -32.95
C ASN A 382 2.51 -4.59 -32.32
N ASP A 383 1.31 -4.10 -32.07
CA ASP A 383 0.21 -4.88 -31.48
C ASP A 383 0.61 -5.66 -30.21
N GLY A 384 1.25 -4.97 -29.26
CA GLY A 384 1.66 -5.57 -27.99
C GLY A 384 2.95 -6.39 -28.03
N ARG A 385 3.71 -6.33 -29.14
CA ARG A 385 4.97 -7.08 -29.33
C ARG A 385 6.11 -6.15 -29.70
N PRO A 386 7.33 -6.41 -29.23
CA PRO A 386 8.49 -5.62 -29.65
C PRO A 386 8.81 -5.88 -31.10
N THR A 387 9.16 -4.83 -31.83
CA THR A 387 9.80 -4.95 -33.16
C THR A 387 11.31 -5.17 -32.98
N THR A 388 12.05 -5.30 -34.09
CA THR A 388 13.51 -5.36 -34.07
C THR A 388 14.18 -3.98 -33.91
N VAL A 389 13.41 -2.89 -33.97
CA VAL A 389 13.96 -1.53 -33.91
C VAL A 389 13.98 -1.05 -32.46
N MET A 390 15.18 -0.97 -31.91
CA MET A 390 15.41 -0.45 -30.56
C MET A 390 15.27 1.08 -30.55
N THR A 391 14.74 1.64 -29.47
CA THR A 391 14.53 3.09 -29.29
C THR A 391 15.18 3.63 -28.01
N ALA A 392 15.57 2.77 -27.05
CA ALA A 392 16.35 3.12 -25.87
C ALA A 392 17.00 1.87 -25.27
N ASN A 393 18.11 2.05 -24.57
CA ASN A 393 18.81 1.04 -23.79
C ASN A 393 19.52 1.73 -22.63
N SER A 394 19.11 1.45 -21.39
CA SER A 394 19.79 2.01 -20.21
C SER A 394 20.08 0.95 -19.15
N ILE A 395 21.07 1.24 -18.33
CA ILE A 395 21.34 0.53 -17.08
C ILE A 395 21.29 1.56 -15.95
N ASP A 396 20.27 1.44 -15.13
CA ASP A 396 19.99 2.35 -14.05
C ASP A 396 20.38 1.72 -12.72
N ARG A 397 21.00 2.50 -11.81
CA ARG A 397 21.43 2.03 -10.49
C ARG A 397 20.97 2.99 -9.41
N ALA A 398 20.52 2.44 -8.31
CA ALA A 398 20.13 3.17 -7.12
C ALA A 398 20.80 2.57 -5.89
N THR A 399 21.27 3.43 -4.98
CA THR A 399 21.80 3.01 -3.68
C THR A 399 21.27 3.96 -2.62
N ASN A 400 20.85 3.43 -1.46
CA ASN A 400 20.44 4.22 -0.31
C ASN A 400 21.12 3.65 0.94
N LEU A 401 21.51 4.55 1.83
CA LEU A 401 22.02 4.21 3.17
C LEU A 401 21.47 5.25 4.14
N ASP A 402 20.83 4.80 5.21
CA ASP A 402 20.36 5.66 6.29
C ASP A 402 20.54 5.01 7.65
N ALA A 403 20.73 5.84 8.66
CA ALA A 403 20.76 5.48 10.06
C ALA A 403 19.81 6.37 10.84
N TYR A 404 19.31 5.86 11.95
CA TYR A 404 18.36 6.58 12.80
C TYR A 404 18.54 6.25 14.27
N LEU A 405 18.15 7.20 15.10
CA LEU A 405 18.06 7.09 16.54
C LEU A 405 16.81 7.80 17.02
N GLU A 406 16.04 7.17 17.90
CA GLU A 406 14.93 7.81 18.62
C GLU A 406 14.96 7.39 20.08
N ASN A 407 14.72 8.33 20.97
CA ASN A 407 14.54 8.11 22.40
C ASN A 407 13.17 8.64 22.82
N SER A 408 12.43 7.85 23.56
CA SER A 408 11.19 8.21 24.25
C SER A 408 11.43 8.09 25.76
N LEU A 409 11.24 9.18 26.49
CA LEU A 409 11.38 9.23 27.93
C LEU A 409 10.07 9.69 28.58
N GLU A 410 9.53 8.90 29.47
CA GLU A 410 8.44 9.33 30.33
C GLU A 410 8.98 10.38 31.33
N VAL A 411 8.58 11.63 31.19
CA VAL A 411 9.03 12.74 32.04
C VAL A 411 8.10 13.00 33.23
N LEU A 412 6.81 12.68 33.06
CA LEU A 412 5.78 12.66 34.08
C LEU A 412 4.92 11.42 33.91
N PRO A 413 4.22 10.90 34.93
CA PRO A 413 3.32 9.76 34.77
C PRO A 413 2.34 9.95 33.63
N GLY A 414 2.39 9.04 32.62
CA GLY A 414 1.57 9.09 31.42
C GLY A 414 1.94 10.20 30.42
N PHE A 415 3.07 10.92 30.62
CA PHE A 415 3.52 11.93 29.67
C PHE A 415 4.96 11.65 29.24
N ALA A 416 5.16 11.32 27.98
CA ALA A 416 6.47 11.04 27.41
C ALA A 416 6.88 12.13 26.40
N PHE A 417 8.18 12.46 26.41
CA PHE A 417 8.83 13.27 25.39
C PHE A 417 9.67 12.37 24.50
N ILE A 418 9.57 12.60 23.17
CA ILE A 418 10.27 11.84 22.17
C ILE A 418 11.19 12.77 21.39
N ALA A 419 12.44 12.34 21.20
CA ALA A 419 13.39 13.02 20.34
C ALA A 419 14.16 12.01 19.50
N GLY A 420 14.34 12.31 18.23
CA GLY A 420 15.03 11.43 17.31
C GLY A 420 15.53 12.16 16.08
N ALA A 421 16.31 11.46 15.30
CA ALA A 421 16.75 11.90 13.98
C ALA A 421 17.05 10.71 13.08
N SER A 422 16.88 10.89 11.77
CA SER A 422 17.47 10.04 10.74
C SER A 422 18.45 10.84 9.89
N ALA A 423 19.51 10.19 9.43
CA ALA A 423 20.48 10.75 8.51
C ALA A 423 20.84 9.72 7.45
N GLY A 424 21.04 10.16 6.22
CA GLY A 424 21.37 9.24 5.15
C GLY A 424 21.81 9.90 3.88
N ARG A 425 22.09 9.05 2.88
CA ARG A 425 22.46 9.47 1.53
C ARG A 425 21.92 8.50 0.49
N SER A 426 21.47 9.04 -0.62
CA SER A 426 21.00 8.31 -1.81
C SER A 426 21.85 8.65 -3.01
N TRP A 427 22.14 7.67 -3.85
CA TRP A 427 22.84 7.80 -5.11
C TRP A 427 21.99 7.25 -6.23
N ARG A 428 21.97 7.94 -7.38
CA ARG A 428 21.30 7.51 -8.61
C ARG A 428 22.28 7.65 -9.77
N GLU A 429 22.30 6.64 -10.65
CA GLU A 429 23.15 6.61 -11.83
C GLU A 429 22.39 5.95 -12.96
N SER A 430 22.48 6.51 -14.15
CA SER A 430 21.99 5.92 -15.40
C SER A 430 23.10 5.94 -16.43
N ASP A 431 23.34 4.79 -17.04
CA ASP A 431 24.23 4.64 -18.21
C ASP A 431 23.35 4.41 -19.44
N ASP A 432 23.42 5.33 -20.41
CA ASP A 432 22.75 5.21 -21.70
C ASP A 432 23.62 4.41 -22.66
N GLY A 433 23.06 3.31 -23.17
CA GLY A 433 23.67 2.46 -24.21
C GLY A 433 23.07 2.66 -25.60
N PHE A 434 22.15 3.65 -25.79
CA PHE A 434 21.53 3.96 -27.08
C PHE A 434 21.86 5.39 -27.53
N LEU A 435 23.11 5.62 -27.89
CA LEU A 435 23.65 6.94 -28.12
C LEU A 435 23.22 7.59 -29.47
N SER A 436 22.41 6.92 -30.29
CA SER A 436 21.98 7.44 -31.60
C SER A 436 20.96 8.59 -31.49
N ASN A 437 20.31 8.76 -30.32
CA ASN A 437 19.38 9.86 -30.01
C ASN A 437 19.95 10.91 -29.05
N GLY A 438 21.24 10.81 -28.68
CA GLY A 438 21.92 11.60 -27.66
C GLY A 438 22.45 10.73 -26.53
N ASP A 439 23.07 11.35 -25.54
CA ASP A 439 23.57 10.69 -24.32
C ASP A 439 22.75 11.16 -23.12
N ASP A 440 21.91 10.29 -22.59
CA ASP A 440 21.07 10.51 -21.41
C ASP A 440 21.72 9.99 -20.11
N SER A 441 23.01 9.62 -20.15
CA SER A 441 23.77 9.19 -18.99
C SER A 441 23.89 10.29 -17.93
N GLY A 442 23.89 9.90 -16.68
CA GLY A 442 24.09 10.84 -15.60
C GLY A 442 24.10 10.22 -14.23
N LYS A 443 24.47 11.02 -13.25
CA LYS A 443 24.50 10.64 -11.84
C LYS A 443 24.16 11.80 -10.93
N GLY A 444 23.58 11.46 -9.78
CA GLY A 444 23.27 12.41 -8.73
C GLY A 444 23.28 11.76 -7.36
N ASP A 445 23.47 12.58 -6.32
CA ASP A 445 23.41 12.12 -4.95
C ASP A 445 22.82 13.19 -4.02
N TRP A 446 22.12 12.74 -2.98
CA TRP A 446 21.39 13.58 -2.02
C TRP A 446 21.61 13.08 -0.61
N GLY A 447 22.04 13.97 0.27
CA GLY A 447 22.19 13.73 1.69
C GLY A 447 21.11 14.44 2.51
N TRP A 448 20.78 13.90 3.67
CA TRP A 448 19.80 14.48 4.58
C TRP A 448 20.11 14.23 6.04
N VAL A 449 19.55 15.11 6.88
CA VAL A 449 19.35 14.90 8.31
C VAL A 449 17.94 15.36 8.63
N ASN A 450 17.11 14.47 9.15
CA ASN A 450 15.70 14.70 9.46
C ASN A 450 15.49 14.55 10.98
N PRO A 451 15.48 15.64 11.76
CA PRO A 451 15.14 15.59 13.16
C PRO A 451 13.64 15.36 13.37
N ARG A 452 13.30 14.84 14.56
CA ARG A 452 11.92 14.62 14.99
C ARG A 452 11.79 14.86 16.48
N PHE A 453 10.74 15.57 16.88
CA PHE A 453 10.37 15.81 18.27
C PHE A 453 8.89 15.47 18.46
N GLY A 454 8.56 14.84 19.57
CA GLY A 454 7.18 14.45 19.82
C GLY A 454 6.83 14.40 21.30
N VAL A 455 5.53 14.38 21.55
CA VAL A 455 4.95 14.19 22.87
C VAL A 455 3.82 13.16 22.81
N LEU A 456 3.74 12.35 23.84
CA LEU A 456 2.64 11.44 24.09
C LEU A 456 2.07 11.74 25.47
N TRP A 457 0.76 11.89 25.57
CA TRP A 457 0.08 12.11 26.82
C TRP A 457 -1.12 11.17 26.95
N GLN A 458 -1.05 10.29 27.97
CA GLN A 458 -2.18 9.47 28.39
C GLN A 458 -3.15 10.34 29.17
N ALA A 459 -4.02 11.06 28.46
CA ALA A 459 -4.92 12.06 29.02
C ALA A 459 -5.99 11.46 29.95
N ALA A 460 -6.39 10.21 29.68
CA ALA A 460 -7.29 9.41 30.51
C ALA A 460 -7.10 7.92 30.18
N GLU A 461 -7.66 7.03 30.97
CA GLU A 461 -7.71 5.60 30.64
C GLU A 461 -8.37 5.40 29.28
N GLY A 462 -7.65 4.70 28.37
CA GLY A 462 -8.08 4.44 27.00
C GLY A 462 -8.06 5.66 26.07
N ALA A 463 -7.52 6.84 26.48
CA ALA A 463 -7.46 8.04 25.66
C ALA A 463 -6.05 8.66 25.68
N GLN A 464 -5.44 8.78 24.50
CA GLN A 464 -4.10 9.34 24.30
C GLN A 464 -4.16 10.56 23.38
N VAL A 465 -3.39 11.58 23.72
CA VAL A 465 -3.10 12.75 22.88
C VAL A 465 -1.65 12.64 22.45
N PHE A 466 -1.38 12.98 21.20
CA PHE A 466 -0.03 13.00 20.65
C PHE A 466 0.21 14.27 19.84
N GLY A 467 1.48 14.61 19.71
CA GLY A 467 1.90 15.67 18.79
C GLY A 467 3.35 15.50 18.40
N ASN A 468 3.69 15.92 17.18
CA ASN A 468 5.07 15.90 16.72
C ASN A 468 5.38 17.05 15.76
N LEU A 469 6.66 17.42 15.76
CA LEU A 469 7.31 18.24 14.75
C LEU A 469 8.40 17.40 14.10
N SER A 470 8.32 17.18 12.80
CA SER A 470 9.19 16.26 12.08
C SER A 470 9.59 16.79 10.71
N TRP A 471 10.77 16.37 10.26
CA TRP A 471 11.27 16.65 8.93
C TRP A 471 11.37 15.36 8.12
N SER A 472 11.17 15.47 6.82
CA SER A 472 11.34 14.39 5.85
C SER A 472 12.03 14.90 4.61
N THR A 473 12.84 14.05 4.00
CA THR A 473 13.54 14.34 2.74
C THR A 473 13.34 13.16 1.80
N GLU A 474 12.91 13.42 0.58
CA GLU A 474 12.70 12.38 -0.43
C GLU A 474 13.52 12.69 -1.69
N PRO A 475 14.57 11.90 -1.96
CA PRO A 475 15.37 12.02 -3.18
C PRO A 475 14.55 11.71 -4.44
N PRO A 476 14.94 12.26 -5.61
CA PRO A 476 14.35 11.88 -6.89
C PRO A 476 14.48 10.38 -7.16
N THR A 477 13.47 9.82 -7.85
CA THR A 477 13.56 8.47 -8.43
C THR A 477 14.31 8.54 -9.77
N LEU A 478 14.78 7.43 -10.29
CA LEU A 478 15.41 7.38 -11.61
C LEU A 478 14.44 7.82 -12.72
N PHE A 479 13.16 7.53 -12.56
CA PHE A 479 12.14 8.02 -13.48
C PHE A 479 11.98 9.55 -13.49
N ASP A 480 12.23 10.24 -12.37
CA ASP A 480 12.22 11.71 -12.33
C ASP A 480 13.43 12.30 -13.06
N LEU A 481 14.56 11.61 -12.96
CA LEU A 481 15.85 12.09 -13.45
C LEU A 481 16.04 11.83 -14.95
N ILE A 482 15.37 10.79 -15.49
CA ILE A 482 15.43 10.44 -16.91
C ILE A 482 14.14 10.94 -17.56
N PRO A 483 14.20 12.02 -18.38
CA PRO A 483 13.02 12.59 -19.01
C PRO A 483 12.24 11.57 -19.83
N GLN A 484 10.92 11.54 -19.67
CA GLN A 484 10.04 10.68 -20.44
C GLN A 484 9.34 11.44 -21.58
N ALA A 485 10.04 12.37 -22.20
CA ALA A 485 9.54 13.22 -23.29
C ALA A 485 10.44 13.09 -24.51
N LYS A 486 9.82 12.98 -25.70
CA LYS A 486 10.51 12.67 -26.97
C LYS A 486 11.64 13.68 -27.33
N ASP A 487 11.45 14.94 -26.99
CA ASP A 487 12.33 16.04 -27.40
C ASP A 487 13.14 16.61 -26.23
N VAL A 488 13.17 15.92 -25.07
CA VAL A 488 13.95 16.31 -23.89
C VAL A 488 14.97 15.23 -23.61
N GLN A 489 16.23 15.59 -23.65
CA GLN A 489 17.37 14.69 -23.49
C GLN A 489 18.19 15.07 -22.25
N GLY A 490 19.00 14.13 -21.80
CA GLY A 490 19.93 14.28 -20.71
C GLY A 490 19.35 13.89 -19.35
N PHE A 491 20.22 13.86 -18.37
CA PHE A 491 19.87 13.53 -16.99
C PHE A 491 19.45 14.82 -16.25
N SER A 492 18.20 14.84 -15.76
CA SER A 492 17.64 16.03 -15.08
C SER A 492 18.36 16.33 -13.78
N LYS A 493 18.61 17.61 -13.52
CA LYS A 493 19.14 18.08 -12.23
C LYS A 493 17.97 18.46 -11.34
N LEU A 494 17.70 17.65 -10.34
CA LEU A 494 16.64 17.87 -9.38
C LEU A 494 17.19 17.85 -7.96
N ASP A 495 16.66 18.72 -7.12
CA ASP A 495 16.86 18.68 -5.68
C ASP A 495 15.95 17.64 -5.03
N ALA A 496 16.36 17.13 -3.86
CA ALA A 496 15.48 16.29 -3.05
C ALA A 496 14.38 17.15 -2.44
N GLN A 497 13.13 16.69 -2.57
CA GLN A 497 12.01 17.39 -1.92
C GLN A 497 12.07 17.22 -0.40
N ARG A 498 11.72 18.28 0.34
CA ARG A 498 11.81 18.36 1.79
C ARG A 498 10.51 18.86 2.39
N SER A 499 10.16 18.32 3.57
CA SER A 499 9.03 18.81 4.34
C SER A 499 9.38 19.07 5.79
N ALA A 500 8.69 20.04 6.40
CA ALA A 500 8.58 20.21 7.84
C ALA A 500 7.09 20.09 8.20
N THR A 501 6.75 19.14 9.05
CA THR A 501 5.37 18.79 9.40
C THR A 501 5.14 18.95 10.89
N LEU A 502 4.11 19.73 11.26
CA LEU A 502 3.52 19.76 12.58
C LEU A 502 2.26 18.88 12.56
N GLU A 503 2.15 17.96 13.50
CA GLU A 503 0.99 17.08 13.66
C GLU A 503 0.53 17.08 15.12
N ILE A 504 -0.79 17.09 15.33
CA ILE A 504 -1.43 16.89 16.62
C ILE A 504 -2.63 15.96 16.45
N GLY A 505 -2.87 15.09 17.42
CA GLY A 505 -4.00 14.19 17.33
C GLY A 505 -4.38 13.55 18.66
N THR A 506 -5.45 12.80 18.60
CA THR A 506 -5.94 11.94 19.66
C THR A 506 -6.38 10.60 19.12
N ARG A 507 -6.14 9.57 19.88
CA ARG A 507 -6.60 8.21 19.61
C ARG A 507 -6.96 7.51 20.90
N GLY A 508 -7.83 6.54 20.79
CA GLY A 508 -8.21 5.78 21.97
C GLY A 508 -9.33 4.80 21.74
N ARG A 509 -9.68 4.13 22.83
CA ARG A 509 -10.87 3.28 22.95
C ARG A 509 -11.47 3.47 24.33
N ARG A 510 -12.76 3.77 24.35
CA ARG A 510 -13.51 3.89 25.60
C ARG A 510 -14.90 3.27 25.44
N GLY A 511 -15.14 2.19 26.17
CA GLY A 511 -16.36 1.40 25.98
C GLY A 511 -16.49 0.91 24.53
N ASP A 512 -17.59 1.26 23.90
CA ASP A 512 -17.99 0.81 22.57
C ASP A 512 -17.46 1.67 21.41
N ILE A 513 -16.66 2.69 21.69
CA ILE A 513 -16.08 3.56 20.67
C ILE A 513 -14.55 3.50 20.69
N ALA A 514 -13.96 3.27 19.52
CA ALA A 514 -12.56 3.52 19.25
C ALA A 514 -12.47 4.68 18.25
N TRP A 515 -11.45 5.55 18.38
CA TRP A 515 -11.27 6.67 17.48
C TRP A 515 -9.81 6.96 17.20
N GLU A 516 -9.57 7.60 16.07
CA GLU A 516 -8.34 8.29 15.73
C GLU A 516 -8.69 9.61 15.02
N VAL A 517 -8.10 10.70 15.48
CA VAL A 517 -8.25 12.02 14.87
C VAL A 517 -6.89 12.71 14.87
N ALA A 518 -6.48 13.22 13.72
CA ALA A 518 -5.25 13.99 13.60
C ALA A 518 -5.46 15.21 12.70
N ALA A 519 -4.79 16.31 13.04
CA ALA A 519 -4.62 17.46 12.18
C ALA A 519 -3.13 17.65 11.90
N TYR A 520 -2.80 18.03 10.67
CA TYR A 520 -1.42 18.25 10.27
C TYR A 520 -1.27 19.49 9.38
N HIS A 521 -0.09 20.08 9.43
CA HIS A 521 0.35 21.17 8.57
C HIS A 521 1.79 20.93 8.15
N SER A 522 2.01 20.77 6.83
CA SER A 522 3.33 20.51 6.23
C SER A 522 3.68 21.63 5.27
N ARG A 523 4.89 22.16 5.42
CA ARG A 523 5.51 23.04 4.43
C ARG A 523 6.56 22.29 3.66
N LEU A 524 6.41 22.29 2.34
CA LEU A 524 7.30 21.59 1.43
C LEU A 524 8.17 22.59 0.68
N ARG A 525 9.38 22.16 0.34
CA ARG A 525 10.30 22.83 -0.58
C ARG A 525 10.82 21.82 -1.60
N ASP A 526 11.09 22.30 -2.79
CA ASP A 526 11.63 21.50 -3.87
C ASP A 526 10.75 20.29 -4.20
N GLU A 527 9.42 20.42 -4.02
CA GLU A 527 8.49 19.33 -4.32
C GLU A 527 8.61 18.92 -5.78
N ILE A 528 8.87 17.64 -6.04
CA ILE A 528 9.09 17.15 -7.39
C ILE A 528 7.74 16.85 -8.03
N GLN A 529 7.43 17.56 -9.08
CA GLN A 529 6.23 17.35 -9.87
C GLN A 529 6.56 16.95 -11.30
N CYS A 530 5.78 16.01 -11.82
CA CYS A 530 5.78 15.61 -13.20
C CYS A 530 4.88 16.57 -14.00
N GLN A 531 5.45 17.44 -14.81
CA GLN A 531 4.68 18.20 -15.77
C GLN A 531 4.44 17.37 -17.02
N THR A 532 3.17 17.05 -17.28
CA THR A 532 2.81 16.37 -18.51
C THR A 532 3.00 17.29 -19.70
N VAL A 533 3.89 16.90 -20.60
CA VAL A 533 4.14 17.55 -21.88
C VAL A 533 3.63 16.65 -23.00
N GLY A 534 2.49 16.96 -23.56
CA GLY A 534 1.85 16.12 -24.57
C GLY A 534 1.12 14.88 -23.98
N PHE A 535 0.95 13.84 -24.79
CA PHE A 535 0.27 12.61 -24.39
C PHE A 535 1.22 11.72 -23.59
N SER A 536 0.85 11.36 -22.36
CA SER A 536 1.61 10.43 -21.49
C SER A 536 3.12 10.71 -21.32
N GLN A 537 3.57 11.92 -21.60
CA GLN A 537 4.96 12.33 -21.46
C GLN A 537 5.13 13.22 -20.24
N CYS A 538 6.24 13.06 -19.54
CA CYS A 538 6.50 13.73 -18.28
C CYS A 538 7.92 14.25 -18.20
N VAL A 539 8.05 15.52 -17.82
CA VAL A 539 9.32 16.12 -17.38
C VAL A 539 9.14 16.49 -15.91
N ALA A 540 9.99 15.95 -15.05
CA ALA A 540 9.97 16.29 -13.64
C ALA A 540 10.74 17.58 -13.37
N LEU A 541 10.20 18.39 -12.46
CA LEU A 541 10.82 19.63 -12.00
C LEU A 541 10.54 19.83 -10.50
N ASN A 542 11.36 20.65 -9.84
CA ASN A 542 11.12 21.09 -8.49
C ASN A 542 10.20 22.32 -8.47
N LEU A 543 9.18 22.30 -7.61
CA LEU A 543 8.41 23.47 -7.21
C LEU A 543 9.12 24.19 -6.07
N ASP A 544 9.04 25.53 -6.06
CA ASP A 544 9.66 26.30 -4.98
C ASP A 544 9.10 25.92 -3.61
N ARG A 545 7.78 26.06 -3.43
CA ARG A 545 7.09 25.81 -2.16
C ARG A 545 5.66 25.34 -2.37
N SER A 546 5.21 24.47 -1.46
CA SER A 546 3.81 24.07 -1.34
C SER A 546 3.41 23.86 0.13
N ILE A 547 2.12 23.90 0.38
CA ILE A 547 1.51 23.66 1.70
C ILE A 547 0.56 22.48 1.58
N HIS A 548 0.77 21.49 2.44
CA HIS A 548 -0.13 20.34 2.59
C HIS A 548 -0.66 20.32 4.01
N GLN A 549 -1.96 20.53 4.19
CA GLN A 549 -2.59 20.51 5.50
C GLN A 549 -3.93 19.79 5.44
N GLY A 550 -4.34 19.21 6.57
CA GLY A 550 -5.59 18.47 6.59
C GLY A 550 -6.00 17.94 7.95
N ILE A 551 -7.15 17.29 7.95
CA ILE A 551 -7.73 16.59 9.10
C ILE A 551 -8.05 15.16 8.66
N GLU A 552 -7.66 14.22 9.49
CA GLU A 552 -7.90 12.78 9.35
C GLU A 552 -8.72 12.34 10.55
N ALA A 553 -9.90 11.76 10.34
CA ALA A 553 -10.77 11.32 11.42
C ALA A 553 -11.42 9.98 11.11
N GLY A 554 -11.32 9.02 12.02
CA GLY A 554 -11.96 7.72 11.94
C GLY A 554 -12.49 7.26 13.27
N ALA A 555 -13.51 6.43 13.24
CA ALA A 555 -14.04 5.79 14.43
C ALA A 555 -14.60 4.39 14.11
N ASP A 556 -14.56 3.52 15.12
CA ASP A 556 -15.34 2.28 15.17
C ASP A 556 -16.26 2.36 16.40
N TRP A 557 -17.57 2.43 16.17
CA TRP A 557 -18.54 2.64 17.23
C TRP A 557 -19.68 1.63 17.18
N VAL A 558 -19.79 0.80 18.22
CA VAL A 558 -20.97 -0.06 18.43
C VAL A 558 -21.99 0.77 19.23
N PHE A 559 -22.93 1.37 18.52
CA PHE A 559 -23.84 2.34 19.13
C PHE A 559 -25.17 1.75 19.62
N LEU A 560 -25.51 0.51 19.20
CA LEU A 560 -26.66 -0.22 19.71
C LEU A 560 -26.27 -1.69 19.94
N ARG A 561 -26.73 -2.26 21.04
CA ARG A 561 -26.57 -3.67 21.40
C ARG A 561 -27.91 -4.26 21.80
N ASP A 562 -28.07 -5.58 21.67
CA ASP A 562 -29.25 -6.33 22.10
C ASP A 562 -30.57 -5.75 21.52
N ILE A 563 -30.56 -5.40 20.22
CA ILE A 563 -31.68 -4.70 19.55
C ILE A 563 -32.84 -5.69 19.29
N GLY A 564 -32.52 -6.86 18.75
CA GLY A 564 -33.49 -7.88 18.38
C GLY A 564 -33.25 -9.20 19.11
N THR A 565 -31.99 -9.50 19.40
CA THR A 565 -31.58 -10.73 20.08
C THR A 565 -30.38 -10.40 20.97
N LYS A 566 -30.31 -11.03 22.16
CA LYS A 566 -29.16 -10.88 23.06
C LYS A 566 -27.85 -11.22 22.33
N GLY A 567 -26.93 -10.27 22.30
CA GLY A 567 -25.62 -10.38 21.66
C GLY A 567 -25.57 -9.88 20.22
N ASP A 568 -26.68 -9.36 19.66
CA ASP A 568 -26.61 -8.64 18.40
C ASP A 568 -26.11 -7.20 18.60
N GLY A 569 -25.70 -6.56 17.51
CA GLY A 569 -25.23 -5.18 17.57
C GLY A 569 -25.21 -4.47 16.24
N LEU A 570 -25.37 -3.15 16.33
CA LEU A 570 -25.25 -2.23 15.21
C LEU A 570 -24.05 -1.33 15.42
N SER A 571 -23.11 -1.38 14.49
CA SER A 571 -21.89 -0.58 14.51
C SER A 571 -21.88 0.44 13.36
N PHE A 572 -21.19 1.55 13.57
CA PHE A 572 -20.94 2.59 12.58
C PHE A 572 -19.45 2.88 12.49
N ARG A 573 -18.92 2.85 11.27
CA ARG A 573 -17.51 3.06 10.98
C ARG A 573 -17.34 4.18 9.94
N PRO A 574 -17.23 5.43 10.36
CA PRO A 574 -16.90 6.55 9.49
C PRO A 574 -15.39 6.70 9.34
N ALA A 575 -14.97 7.13 8.14
CA ALA A 575 -13.64 7.63 7.84
C ALA A 575 -13.77 8.93 7.05
N TYR A 576 -13.18 9.99 7.55
CA TYR A 576 -13.22 11.31 6.94
C TYR A 576 -11.81 11.85 6.74
N THR A 577 -11.58 12.44 5.58
CA THR A 577 -10.34 13.12 5.22
C THR A 577 -10.68 14.50 4.66
N PHE A 578 -10.11 15.53 5.27
CA PHE A 578 -10.04 16.87 4.72
C PHE A 578 -8.61 17.13 4.25
N SER A 579 -8.45 17.60 3.00
CA SER A 579 -7.15 17.89 2.37
C SER A 579 -7.19 19.31 1.77
N ASP A 580 -6.31 20.18 2.24
CA ASP A 580 -6.08 21.50 1.67
C ASP A 580 -4.63 21.61 1.23
N PHE A 581 -4.39 21.31 -0.05
CA PHE A 581 -3.06 21.30 -0.66
C PHE A 581 -2.99 22.41 -1.70
N ARG A 582 -1.93 23.21 -1.66
CA ARG A 582 -1.80 24.37 -2.54
C ARG A 582 -0.35 24.74 -2.78
N PHE A 583 -0.10 25.40 -3.89
CA PHE A 583 1.12 26.16 -4.11
C PHE A 583 1.24 27.29 -3.07
N ASP A 584 2.47 27.65 -2.70
CA ASP A 584 2.77 28.73 -1.75
C ASP A 584 3.56 29.82 -2.48
N ASP A 585 2.84 30.77 -3.08
CA ASP A 585 3.37 31.90 -3.85
C ASP A 585 4.26 31.47 -5.03
N ASP A 586 3.82 30.43 -5.76
CA ASP A 586 4.52 29.94 -6.95
C ASP A 586 4.54 30.98 -8.07
N ALA A 587 5.63 31.07 -8.82
CA ALA A 587 5.82 32.06 -9.88
C ALA A 587 4.76 31.95 -10.98
N THR A 588 4.34 30.73 -11.32
CA THR A 588 3.38 30.41 -12.39
C THR A 588 1.95 30.23 -11.86
N PHE A 589 1.80 29.37 -10.86
CA PHE A 589 0.48 28.91 -10.37
C PHE A 589 0.02 29.65 -9.12
N LYS A 590 0.80 30.60 -8.58
CA LYS A 590 0.48 31.46 -7.44
C LYS A 590 0.12 30.65 -6.18
N ASN A 591 -1.15 30.68 -5.78
CA ASN A 591 -1.69 29.97 -4.63
C ASN A 591 -2.81 28.98 -5.06
N ASN A 592 -2.75 28.50 -6.30
CA ASN A 592 -3.70 27.52 -6.81
C ASN A 592 -3.71 26.26 -5.95
N GLU A 593 -4.85 25.56 -5.96
CA GLU A 593 -4.96 24.24 -5.32
C GLU A 593 -4.09 23.23 -6.10
N LEU A 594 -3.37 22.37 -5.36
CA LEU A 594 -2.70 21.23 -5.94
C LEU A 594 -3.76 20.21 -6.41
N PRO A 595 -3.73 19.81 -7.70
CA PRO A 595 -4.77 18.96 -8.26
C PRO A 595 -4.59 17.49 -7.92
N GLY A 596 -5.59 16.65 -8.22
CA GLY A 596 -5.47 15.19 -8.23
C GLY A 596 -6.00 14.45 -7.01
N VAL A 597 -6.44 15.16 -5.97
CA VAL A 597 -7.14 14.59 -4.81
C VAL A 597 -8.33 15.44 -4.40
N PRO A 598 -9.41 14.85 -3.87
CA PRO A 598 -10.56 15.60 -3.39
C PRO A 598 -10.21 16.34 -2.09
N ARG A 599 -10.80 17.53 -1.92
CA ARG A 599 -10.70 18.30 -0.67
C ARG A 599 -11.40 17.61 0.50
N HIS A 600 -12.50 16.93 0.22
CA HIS A 600 -13.26 16.16 1.20
C HIS A 600 -13.50 14.75 0.67
N LEU A 601 -13.19 13.77 1.48
CA LEU A 601 -13.47 12.36 1.23
C LEU A 601 -14.12 11.78 2.48
N PHE A 602 -15.32 11.24 2.32
CA PHE A 602 -16.05 10.57 3.39
C PHE A 602 -16.42 9.15 2.98
N ARG A 603 -16.12 8.19 3.83
CA ARG A 603 -16.51 6.79 3.68
C ARG A 603 -17.10 6.28 4.97
N ALA A 604 -18.12 5.45 4.86
CA ALA A 604 -18.72 4.86 6.04
C ALA A 604 -19.32 3.49 5.74
N GLU A 605 -19.34 2.66 6.76
CA GLU A 605 -20.10 1.42 6.83
C GLU A 605 -20.96 1.44 8.08
N MET A 606 -22.23 1.07 7.95
CA MET A 606 -23.09 0.72 9.08
C MET A 606 -23.30 -0.77 9.03
N ARG A 607 -22.98 -1.51 10.09
CA ARG A 607 -23.03 -2.98 10.09
C ARG A 607 -23.86 -3.52 11.25
N TYR A 608 -24.88 -4.27 10.90
CA TYR A 608 -25.59 -5.12 11.85
C TYR A 608 -24.93 -6.51 11.88
N ARG A 609 -24.65 -7.03 13.07
CA ARG A 609 -24.13 -8.38 13.28
C ARG A 609 -25.06 -9.14 14.24
N HIS A 610 -25.49 -10.33 13.83
CA HIS A 610 -26.33 -11.23 14.60
C HIS A 610 -25.48 -12.33 15.25
N PRO A 611 -25.83 -12.86 16.45
CA PRO A 611 -25.08 -13.93 17.12
C PRO A 611 -24.96 -15.23 16.32
N SER A 612 -25.86 -15.49 15.36
CA SER A 612 -25.74 -16.63 14.43
C SER A 612 -24.57 -16.57 13.46
N GLY A 613 -23.75 -15.50 13.52
CA GLY A 613 -22.68 -15.24 12.56
C GLY A 613 -23.10 -14.45 11.31
N ALA A 614 -24.41 -14.23 11.11
CA ALA A 614 -24.90 -13.42 10.00
C ALA A 614 -24.62 -11.92 10.25
N TRP A 615 -24.24 -11.19 9.20
CA TRP A 615 -24.05 -9.76 9.24
C TRP A 615 -24.41 -9.12 7.90
N PHE A 616 -24.84 -7.87 7.94
CA PHE A 616 -25.06 -7.05 6.75
C PHE A 616 -24.90 -5.56 7.07
N GLY A 617 -24.61 -4.78 6.03
CA GLY A 617 -24.48 -3.35 6.22
C GLY A 617 -24.38 -2.55 4.93
N PRO A 618 -25.08 -1.40 4.86
CA PRO A 618 -24.87 -0.42 3.79
C PRO A 618 -23.51 0.25 3.94
N THR A 619 -22.95 0.62 2.78
CA THR A 619 -21.70 1.37 2.68
C THR A 619 -21.91 2.63 1.84
N THR A 620 -21.13 3.67 2.12
CA THR A 620 -21.09 4.88 1.29
C THR A 620 -19.66 5.32 1.03
N ASP A 621 -19.42 5.85 -0.17
CA ASP A 621 -18.20 6.53 -0.58
C ASP A 621 -18.64 7.88 -1.20
N TRP A 622 -18.23 9.00 -0.60
CA TRP A 622 -18.73 10.31 -0.93
C TRP A 622 -17.62 11.33 -1.11
N VAL A 623 -17.57 11.90 -2.31
CA VAL A 623 -16.74 13.04 -2.69
C VAL A 623 -17.67 14.22 -2.96
N PRO A 624 -17.93 15.10 -1.97
CA PRO A 624 -18.95 16.15 -2.06
C PRO A 624 -18.61 17.27 -3.05
N GLN A 625 -17.33 17.43 -3.40
CA GLN A 625 -16.85 18.51 -4.26
C GLN A 625 -15.95 17.98 -5.38
N ALA A 626 -16.13 18.50 -6.59
CA ALA A 626 -15.21 18.29 -7.70
C ALA A 626 -13.84 18.88 -7.37
N TYR A 627 -12.76 18.19 -7.73
CA TYR A 627 -11.38 18.63 -7.52
C TYR A 627 -10.67 18.86 -8.86
N TYR A 628 -9.65 19.72 -8.86
CA TYR A 628 -8.89 20.07 -10.05
C TYR A 628 -8.02 18.91 -10.54
N VAL A 629 -7.80 18.88 -11.86
CA VAL A 629 -6.94 17.90 -12.53
C VAL A 629 -5.71 18.57 -13.18
N ASP A 630 -5.57 19.88 -13.05
CA ASP A 630 -4.44 20.63 -13.58
C ASP A 630 -3.98 21.74 -12.65
N ASN A 631 -2.68 22.04 -12.67
CA ASN A 631 -2.05 23.06 -11.81
C ASN A 631 -2.61 24.46 -12.08
N ALA A 632 -3.06 24.72 -13.31
CA ALA A 632 -3.69 25.99 -13.69
C ALA A 632 -5.12 26.15 -13.12
N ASN A 633 -5.67 25.10 -12.50
CA ASN A 633 -7.02 25.05 -11.94
C ASN A 633 -8.13 25.37 -12.96
N THR A 634 -8.00 24.86 -14.19
CA THR A 634 -8.95 25.12 -15.27
C THR A 634 -9.97 24.00 -15.47
N GLN A 635 -9.62 22.76 -15.17
CA GLN A 635 -10.47 21.58 -15.34
C GLN A 635 -10.66 20.83 -14.03
N LYS A 636 -11.84 20.22 -13.85
CA LYS A 636 -12.23 19.48 -12.64
C LYS A 636 -12.82 18.10 -12.97
N THR A 637 -12.80 17.23 -11.97
CA THR A 637 -13.64 16.02 -11.88
C THR A 637 -15.10 16.40 -11.59
N ASP A 638 -15.88 15.45 -11.09
CA ASP A 638 -17.24 15.64 -10.58
C ASP A 638 -17.33 15.21 -9.11
N SER A 639 -18.30 15.79 -8.40
CA SER A 639 -18.73 15.26 -7.11
C SER A 639 -19.54 13.98 -7.32
N TYR A 640 -19.48 13.07 -6.38
CA TYR A 640 -20.27 11.83 -6.43
C TYR A 640 -20.58 11.28 -5.05
N VAL A 641 -21.62 10.47 -4.96
CA VAL A 641 -21.90 9.58 -3.85
C VAL A 641 -22.21 8.18 -4.39
N LEU A 642 -21.57 7.18 -3.82
CA LEU A 642 -21.77 5.77 -4.13
C LEU A 642 -22.37 5.07 -2.92
N PHE A 643 -23.39 4.26 -3.18
CA PHE A 643 -23.98 3.38 -2.18
C PHE A 643 -23.67 1.94 -2.52
N GLY A 644 -23.34 1.18 -1.48
CA GLY A 644 -23.10 -0.24 -1.57
C GLY A 644 -23.79 -1.00 -0.45
N LEU A 645 -23.74 -2.31 -0.53
CA LEU A 645 -24.23 -3.23 0.50
C LEU A 645 -23.22 -4.37 0.65
N ARG A 646 -22.91 -4.71 1.89
CA ARG A 646 -22.11 -5.88 2.24
C ARG A 646 -22.96 -6.80 3.12
N ALA A 647 -22.80 -8.10 2.95
CA ALA A 647 -23.41 -9.10 3.78
C ALA A 647 -22.51 -10.33 3.86
N GLY A 648 -22.66 -11.09 4.92
CA GLY A 648 -21.94 -12.34 5.07
C GLY A 648 -22.55 -13.20 6.17
N TRP A 649 -22.05 -14.42 6.24
CA TRP A 649 -22.42 -15.36 7.28
C TRP A 649 -21.21 -16.23 7.62
N ASP A 650 -20.80 -16.19 8.87
CA ASP A 650 -19.79 -17.08 9.45
C ASP A 650 -20.50 -18.24 10.15
N PHE A 651 -20.46 -19.43 9.53
CA PHE A 651 -21.07 -20.63 10.06
C PHE A 651 -20.15 -21.30 11.09
N GLU A 652 -20.73 -21.96 12.08
CA GLU A 652 -19.98 -22.65 13.15
C GLU A 652 -19.04 -23.76 12.65
N ASN A 653 -19.30 -24.31 11.45
CA ASN A 653 -18.52 -25.40 10.85
C ASN A 653 -17.26 -24.94 10.08
N GLY A 654 -16.85 -23.70 10.20
CA GLY A 654 -15.68 -23.13 9.48
C GLY A 654 -15.97 -22.61 8.08
N LEU A 655 -17.23 -22.71 7.61
CA LEU A 655 -17.67 -22.09 6.36
C LEU A 655 -17.99 -20.61 6.59
N SER A 656 -17.57 -19.74 5.67
CA SER A 656 -18.01 -18.34 5.60
C SER A 656 -18.49 -18.02 4.19
N ALA A 657 -19.52 -17.20 4.09
CA ALA A 657 -20.07 -16.71 2.82
C ALA A 657 -20.06 -15.18 2.82
N PHE A 658 -19.73 -14.57 1.68
CA PHE A 658 -19.64 -13.12 1.52
C PHE A 658 -20.39 -12.67 0.27
N LEU A 659 -21.02 -11.50 0.37
CA LEU A 659 -21.66 -10.80 -0.73
C LEU A 659 -21.30 -9.32 -0.63
N GLU A 660 -20.91 -8.73 -1.74
CA GLU A 660 -20.69 -7.29 -1.84
C GLU A 660 -21.32 -6.73 -3.11
N ALA A 661 -22.20 -5.76 -2.96
CA ALA A 661 -22.74 -4.97 -4.06
C ALA A 661 -22.22 -3.54 -3.99
N ARG A 662 -21.62 -3.05 -5.07
CA ARG A 662 -20.97 -1.74 -5.18
C ARG A 662 -21.74 -0.87 -6.15
N ASN A 663 -21.78 0.44 -5.90
CA ASN A 663 -22.41 1.44 -6.75
C ASN A 663 -23.85 1.05 -7.16
N LEU A 664 -24.70 0.77 -6.18
CA LEU A 664 -26.08 0.27 -6.39
C LEU A 664 -26.93 1.19 -7.26
N ALA A 665 -26.69 2.50 -7.17
CA ALA A 665 -27.40 3.51 -7.97
C ALA A 665 -26.90 3.61 -9.42
N ASP A 666 -25.84 2.88 -9.79
CA ASP A 666 -25.16 2.95 -11.10
C ASP A 666 -24.70 4.37 -11.45
N THR A 667 -24.25 5.11 -10.43
CA THR A 667 -23.73 6.47 -10.57
C THR A 667 -22.54 6.46 -11.51
N ARG A 668 -22.55 7.31 -12.52
CA ARG A 668 -21.39 7.57 -13.38
C ARG A 668 -20.51 8.59 -12.70
N TYR A 669 -19.24 8.28 -12.51
CA TYR A 669 -18.30 9.12 -11.78
C TYR A 669 -16.88 8.95 -12.31
N ILE A 670 -16.03 9.89 -11.94
CA ILE A 670 -14.58 9.83 -12.18
C ILE A 670 -13.92 9.34 -10.91
N ALA A 671 -13.29 8.16 -10.97
CA ALA A 671 -12.64 7.55 -9.81
C ALA A 671 -11.33 8.28 -9.47
N SER A 672 -10.50 8.53 -10.48
CA SER A 672 -9.24 9.26 -10.32
C SER A 672 -8.91 10.03 -11.60
N ALA A 673 -7.89 10.89 -11.53
CA ALA A 673 -7.44 11.63 -12.69
C ALA A 673 -5.92 11.78 -12.68
N SER A 674 -5.31 11.79 -13.85
CA SER A 674 -3.93 12.23 -14.05
C SER A 674 -3.82 13.74 -13.90
N VAL A 675 -2.66 14.23 -13.48
CA VAL A 675 -2.39 15.66 -13.30
C VAL A 675 -1.61 16.21 -14.49
N ALA A 676 -2.02 17.39 -14.96
CA ALA A 676 -1.33 18.15 -16.00
C ALA A 676 -0.95 19.55 -15.50
N ALA A 677 -0.03 20.23 -16.18
CA ALA A 677 0.24 21.65 -15.92
C ALA A 677 -0.99 22.50 -16.26
N THR A 678 -1.55 22.31 -17.44
CA THR A 678 -2.79 22.93 -17.92
C THR A 678 -3.58 21.91 -18.71
N ALA A 679 -4.87 21.83 -18.48
CA ALA A 679 -5.78 20.92 -19.16
C ALA A 679 -6.83 21.66 -19.99
N THR A 680 -7.41 20.95 -20.95
CA THR A 680 -8.56 21.40 -21.76
C THR A 680 -9.68 20.37 -21.63
N PRO A 681 -10.91 20.68 -22.04
CA PRO A 681 -12.01 19.71 -22.06
C PRO A 681 -11.71 18.42 -22.85
N ASN A 682 -10.76 18.48 -23.80
CA ASN A 682 -10.33 17.35 -24.62
C ASN A 682 -9.13 16.59 -24.06
N SER A 683 -8.57 17.01 -22.94
CA SER A 683 -7.47 16.31 -22.30
C SER A 683 -7.90 14.96 -21.78
N ALA A 684 -7.20 13.89 -22.15
CA ALA A 684 -7.46 12.52 -21.71
C ALA A 684 -6.77 12.26 -20.36
N LEU A 685 -7.35 12.75 -19.27
CA LEU A 685 -6.79 12.70 -17.92
C LEU A 685 -7.63 11.87 -16.95
N TYR A 686 -8.83 11.45 -17.32
CA TYR A 686 -9.85 10.96 -16.41
C TYR A 686 -9.96 9.43 -16.47
N GLU A 687 -9.96 8.79 -15.29
CA GLU A 687 -10.24 7.37 -15.14
C GLU A 687 -11.70 7.19 -14.73
N PRO A 688 -12.54 6.57 -15.58
CA PRO A 688 -13.94 6.31 -15.26
C PRO A 688 -14.07 5.38 -14.04
N GLY A 689 -15.03 5.69 -13.19
CA GLY A 689 -15.41 4.79 -12.11
C GLY A 689 -16.17 3.57 -12.59
N THR A 690 -16.08 2.48 -11.84
CA THR A 690 -16.79 1.22 -12.14
C THR A 690 -18.31 1.38 -11.91
N GLY A 691 -19.13 0.93 -12.85
CA GLY A 691 -20.57 0.86 -12.71
C GLY A 691 -21.05 -0.11 -11.64
N ARG A 692 -22.35 -0.33 -11.55
CA ARG A 692 -22.94 -1.28 -10.61
C ARG A 692 -22.30 -2.65 -10.76
N SER A 693 -21.92 -3.26 -9.61
CA SER A 693 -21.27 -4.57 -9.60
C SER A 693 -21.64 -5.37 -8.35
N VAL A 694 -21.60 -6.69 -8.48
CA VAL A 694 -21.88 -7.63 -7.41
C VAL A 694 -20.81 -8.71 -7.41
N PHE A 695 -20.30 -9.03 -6.23
CA PHE A 695 -19.33 -10.08 -5.99
C PHE A 695 -19.80 -10.98 -4.86
N ALA A 696 -19.53 -12.28 -4.99
CA ALA A 696 -19.82 -13.28 -3.96
C ALA A 696 -18.61 -14.17 -3.74
N GLY A 697 -18.46 -14.68 -2.54
CA GLY A 697 -17.38 -15.58 -2.18
C GLY A 697 -17.77 -16.56 -1.09
N LEU A 698 -17.11 -17.70 -1.10
CA LEU A 698 -17.17 -18.72 -0.07
C LEU A 698 -15.74 -18.98 0.41
N GLN A 699 -15.61 -19.18 1.71
CA GLN A 699 -14.37 -19.61 2.35
C GLN A 699 -14.66 -20.76 3.30
N TYR A 700 -13.81 -21.77 3.27
CA TYR A 700 -13.87 -22.88 4.22
C TYR A 700 -12.51 -23.03 4.91
N ARG A 701 -12.53 -23.11 6.24
CA ARG A 701 -11.36 -23.32 7.09
C ARG A 701 -11.50 -24.65 7.83
N PHE A 702 -10.48 -25.53 7.72
CA PHE A 702 -10.44 -26.82 8.40
C PHE A 702 -9.04 -27.17 8.90
#